data_d9b3e1e3b7a30102e98912792330eea7
#
_entry.id   d9b3e1e3b7a30102e98912792330eea7
#
_cell.length_a   1.000
_cell.length_b   1.000
_cell.length_c   1.000
_cell.angle_alpha   90.00
_cell.angle_beta   90.00
_cell.angle_gamma   90.00
#
_symmetry.space_group_name_H-M   'P 1'
#
loop_
_entity.id
_entity.type
_entity.pdbx_description
1 polymer ?
#
loop_
_entity_poly.entity_id
_entity_poly.type
_entity_poly.pdbx_seq_one_letter_code
_entity_poly.pdbx_strand_id
1 'polypeptide(L)'
;ELRAAREKEAADLAGHEGASDWSRYGGWKNGPKLEATGHFRVAKVNGKWWMVDPEGYLFWSHGVVRVTTSTGVTPLDGRKHFFEDLPADDSEFGAFYYTHDALLKPYYTVRNIKETYDFSSSNAYRKYGKDYKSEFADVAHKRLRSWGLNTIANSSDKDICLMDRTPYTDRIEISAPVIDGTGGLWWQFMDPFNDKFAESVRSQLLARKNQLDDPWCLGFFVDNEIRWGDSRHLAKCTAVAPEDQKAKIAMAEWLKSKYADIDALNSAWGTSFASWDGFLANRKKVPAGADADLEAFNTQLIEAYFSVVRREFKAVAPDVLYLGCRFSGSNSEVLRIAAKYCDVLSYNIYWSDLKTFALPEGIDKPVMIGEFHFGAMDRGMFHPGLCYTRNQTERAEMYYRYVRSALEHPNLIGTHWHQFSDQACTGRFDGENFQVGFTDICDTPYYETVGKLREIGYDMYNIRSGASSVGNNSDKEAFVNAESLGVYGIFLPYEGHPFSRMDPEKYGLTGSLAAKARQSTGVYVAFSTDSKTLSARWKTSALKVVGTNTGANAQKGLDLYIKKDGRWVFAATAAPDMKGDCIHHERKMLSTMPDGVKECLLYLPLFDVVDSLEIGIDLNSTISALPNPFKRKIVFLGSSITHGSAASRAGMSYVARYGRDNGLYCINMGFSGQGKLQESFAHALADTDADAFVFDQFSNPSAKEIRERFDKFVDIIRESHPDTPLIFIQTIRRERRNFNQAADEFEAAKQDAGEEMVRARMKKDKNIWFIDSEGFLGNDSLGTADGTHPTDVGFSRILDKLTPKLNKILKR
;
A
#
# COMPACT_ATOMS: atom_id res chain seq x y z
N GLU A 1 21.79 28.69 -3.98
CA GLU A 1 21.13 27.38 -4.06
C GLU A 1 19.82 27.47 -4.87
N LEU A 2 18.84 28.34 -4.52
CA LEU A 2 17.55 28.44 -5.23
C LEU A 2 17.71 28.80 -6.72
N ARG A 3 18.66 29.70 -7.08
CA ARG A 3 18.92 30.05 -8.50
C ARG A 3 19.52 28.86 -9.25
N ALA A 4 20.45 28.11 -8.67
CA ALA A 4 21.01 26.92 -9.28
C ALA A 4 19.94 25.81 -9.43
N ALA A 5 19.02 25.66 -8.47
CA ALA A 5 17.87 24.78 -8.57
C ALA A 5 16.94 25.18 -9.73
N ARG A 6 16.70 26.48 -9.94
CA ARG A 6 15.94 27.03 -11.09
C ARG A 6 16.56 26.66 -12.43
N GLU A 7 17.89 26.84 -12.56
CA GLU A 7 18.61 26.52 -13.81
C GLU A 7 18.58 25.02 -14.12
N LYS A 8 18.83 24.17 -13.12
CA LYS A 8 18.73 22.72 -13.25
C LYS A 8 17.33 22.26 -13.67
N GLU A 9 16.30 22.83 -13.05
CA GLU A 9 14.92 22.53 -13.37
C GLU A 9 14.55 22.99 -14.79
N ALA A 10 15.00 24.18 -15.22
CA ALA A 10 14.76 24.67 -16.56
C ALA A 10 15.33 23.73 -17.63
N ALA A 11 16.51 23.15 -17.40
CA ALA A 11 17.12 22.16 -18.29
C ALA A 11 16.32 20.82 -18.29
N ASP A 12 15.85 20.37 -17.13
CA ASP A 12 15.01 19.17 -17.02
C ASP A 12 13.66 19.35 -17.74
N LEU A 13 12.99 20.49 -17.56
CA LEU A 13 11.73 20.79 -18.24
C LEU A 13 11.90 20.90 -19.77
N ALA A 14 13.01 21.45 -20.25
CA ALA A 14 13.32 21.52 -21.68
C ALA A 14 13.56 20.13 -22.30
N GLY A 15 14.06 19.18 -21.51
CA GLY A 15 14.26 17.78 -21.94
C GLY A 15 12.98 16.94 -21.90
N HIS A 16 11.86 17.46 -21.34
CA HIS A 16 10.63 16.71 -21.13
C HIS A 16 9.40 17.60 -21.43
N GLU A 17 9.08 17.78 -22.71
CA GLU A 17 8.02 18.68 -23.16
C GLU A 17 6.58 18.19 -22.89
N GLY A 18 6.42 16.97 -22.39
CA GLY A 18 5.13 16.33 -22.14
C GLY A 18 4.79 15.23 -23.16
N ALA A 19 3.65 14.58 -22.97
CA ALA A 19 3.18 13.54 -23.86
C ALA A 19 2.82 14.09 -25.25
N SER A 20 3.30 13.43 -26.31
CA SER A 20 3.09 13.85 -27.70
C SER A 20 1.69 13.56 -28.23
N ASP A 21 0.97 12.65 -27.60
CA ASP A 21 -0.39 12.23 -27.99
C ASP A 21 -1.51 13.04 -27.29
N TRP A 22 -1.16 14.13 -26.61
CA TRP A 22 -2.15 15.02 -25.97
C TRP A 22 -2.72 16.09 -26.93
N SER A 23 -4.04 16.28 -26.86
CA SER A 23 -4.74 17.38 -27.49
C SER A 23 -4.35 18.74 -26.87
N ARG A 24 -4.90 19.83 -27.37
CA ARG A 24 -4.74 21.17 -26.78
C ARG A 24 -5.09 21.18 -25.28
N TYR A 25 -6.18 20.51 -24.90
CA TYR A 25 -6.65 20.43 -23.51
C TYR A 25 -6.00 19.28 -22.73
N GLY A 26 -5.12 18.51 -23.32
CA GLY A 26 -4.51 17.33 -22.69
C GLY A 26 -5.33 16.04 -22.81
N GLY A 27 -6.34 16.01 -23.70
CA GLY A 27 -7.10 14.82 -24.04
C GLY A 27 -6.34 13.87 -24.97
N TRP A 28 -6.83 12.66 -25.14
CA TRP A 28 -6.20 11.59 -25.93
C TRP A 28 -6.34 11.81 -27.44
N LYS A 29 -5.34 12.44 -28.06
CA LYS A 29 -5.34 12.81 -29.47
C LYS A 29 -5.42 11.62 -30.43
N ASN A 30 -4.82 10.49 -30.04
CA ASN A 30 -4.78 9.27 -30.85
C ASN A 30 -5.97 8.31 -30.56
N GLY A 31 -6.84 8.67 -29.63
CA GLY A 31 -8.02 7.90 -29.28
C GLY A 31 -9.27 8.22 -30.11
N PRO A 32 -10.39 7.57 -29.79
CA PRO A 32 -11.67 7.89 -30.40
C PRO A 32 -12.04 9.36 -30.18
N LYS A 33 -12.46 10.05 -31.23
CA LYS A 33 -12.93 11.44 -31.17
C LYS A 33 -14.46 11.45 -31.21
N LEU A 34 -15.09 12.08 -30.22
CA LEU A 34 -16.52 12.29 -30.13
C LEU A 34 -16.89 13.68 -30.67
N GLU A 35 -18.19 14.03 -30.63
CA GLU A 35 -18.66 15.35 -30.97
C GLU A 35 -18.04 16.43 -30.08
N ALA A 36 -17.52 17.50 -30.67
CA ALA A 36 -17.00 18.67 -29.97
C ALA A 36 -18.18 19.54 -29.50
N THR A 37 -18.23 19.89 -28.22
CA THR A 37 -19.32 20.67 -27.62
C THR A 37 -18.86 22.04 -27.08
N GLY A 38 -17.57 22.30 -27.10
CA GLY A 38 -16.99 23.55 -26.57
C GLY A 38 -16.83 23.59 -25.05
N HIS A 39 -17.22 22.54 -24.34
CA HIS A 39 -17.09 22.40 -22.88
C HIS A 39 -16.78 20.96 -22.51
N PHE A 40 -16.29 20.75 -21.28
CA PHE A 40 -16.05 19.39 -20.74
C PHE A 40 -17.37 18.69 -20.43
N ARG A 41 -17.45 17.41 -20.74
CA ARG A 41 -18.59 16.53 -20.42
C ARG A 41 -18.11 15.13 -20.09
N VAL A 42 -19.01 14.22 -19.75
CA VAL A 42 -18.71 12.82 -19.49
C VAL A 42 -19.40 11.92 -20.51
N ALA A 43 -18.75 10.82 -20.85
CA ALA A 43 -19.31 9.81 -21.75
C ALA A 43 -18.79 8.41 -21.38
N LYS A 44 -19.57 7.37 -21.71
CA LYS A 44 -19.13 5.99 -21.53
C LYS A 44 -18.70 5.43 -22.90
N VAL A 45 -17.44 5.00 -22.97
CA VAL A 45 -16.85 4.46 -24.21
C VAL A 45 -16.21 3.12 -23.87
N ASN A 46 -16.56 2.07 -24.64
CA ASN A 46 -16.06 0.70 -24.45
C ASN A 46 -16.18 0.19 -23.00
N GLY A 47 -17.33 0.46 -22.34
CA GLY A 47 -17.62 0.02 -20.99
C GLY A 47 -16.98 0.85 -19.87
N LYS A 48 -16.13 1.84 -20.19
CA LYS A 48 -15.47 2.72 -19.22
C LYS A 48 -16.02 4.14 -19.32
N TRP A 49 -16.16 4.81 -18.17
CA TRP A 49 -16.48 6.24 -18.13
C TRP A 49 -15.25 7.08 -18.45
N TRP A 50 -15.44 8.17 -19.18
CA TRP A 50 -14.43 9.14 -19.57
C TRP A 50 -14.95 10.56 -19.37
N MET A 51 -14.06 11.50 -19.16
CA MET A 51 -14.34 12.87 -19.53
C MET A 51 -14.10 13.04 -21.03
N VAL A 52 -14.71 14.04 -21.62
CA VAL A 52 -14.52 14.45 -23.03
C VAL A 52 -14.17 15.93 -23.02
N ASP A 53 -13.07 16.28 -23.66
CA ASP A 53 -12.63 17.67 -23.72
C ASP A 53 -13.50 18.51 -24.70
N PRO A 54 -13.40 19.84 -24.69
CA PRO A 54 -14.18 20.73 -25.56
C PRO A 54 -14.08 20.42 -27.06
N GLU A 55 -12.96 19.83 -27.49
CA GLU A 55 -12.71 19.45 -28.89
C GLU A 55 -13.19 18.02 -29.23
N GLY A 56 -13.72 17.29 -28.25
CA GLY A 56 -14.27 15.95 -28.44
C GLY A 56 -13.29 14.80 -28.17
N TYR A 57 -12.08 15.08 -27.71
CA TYR A 57 -11.14 14.01 -27.33
C TYR A 57 -11.46 13.42 -25.98
N LEU A 58 -11.27 12.10 -25.84
CA LEU A 58 -11.38 11.43 -24.55
C LEU A 58 -10.31 12.00 -23.59
N PHE A 59 -10.70 12.24 -22.35
CA PHE A 59 -9.89 12.91 -21.36
C PHE A 59 -9.92 12.13 -20.04
N TRP A 60 -8.75 11.99 -19.41
CA TRP A 60 -8.58 11.53 -18.02
C TRP A 60 -8.01 12.67 -17.20
N SER A 61 -8.65 13.04 -16.11
CA SER A 61 -8.20 14.16 -15.28
C SER A 61 -7.08 13.72 -14.32
N HIS A 62 -5.84 13.96 -14.71
CA HIS A 62 -4.64 13.71 -13.90
C HIS A 62 -4.16 15.02 -13.31
N GLY A 63 -4.51 15.29 -12.04
CA GLY A 63 -4.40 16.61 -11.47
C GLY A 63 -3.73 16.72 -10.12
N VAL A 64 -3.52 17.96 -9.69
CA VAL A 64 -2.98 18.30 -8.38
C VAL A 64 -3.69 19.52 -7.82
N VAL A 65 -4.07 19.49 -6.53
CA VAL A 65 -4.71 20.63 -5.83
C VAL A 65 -3.68 21.63 -5.33
N ARG A 66 -4.12 22.87 -5.09
CA ARG A 66 -3.36 23.93 -4.44
C ARG A 66 -2.09 24.33 -5.21
N VAL A 67 -2.21 24.52 -6.53
CA VAL A 67 -1.16 25.15 -7.33
C VAL A 67 -1.12 26.64 -7.01
N THR A 68 -0.25 27.02 -6.09
CA THR A 68 -0.12 28.38 -5.54
C THR A 68 1.27 28.59 -4.94
N THR A 69 1.72 29.81 -4.84
CA THR A 69 2.96 30.15 -4.13
C THR A 69 2.79 30.17 -2.61
N SER A 70 1.56 30.14 -2.09
CA SER A 70 1.23 30.41 -0.68
C SER A 70 0.82 29.14 0.09
N THR A 71 1.64 28.08 0.05
CA THR A 71 1.42 26.85 0.82
C THR A 71 2.13 26.83 2.16
N GLY A 72 3.21 27.59 2.33
CA GLY A 72 4.06 27.64 3.51
C GLY A 72 3.69 28.74 4.52
N VAL A 73 2.43 29.19 4.55
CA VAL A 73 1.98 30.20 5.54
C VAL A 73 2.06 29.63 6.94
N THR A 74 2.91 30.20 7.77
CA THR A 74 3.32 29.65 9.04
C THR A 74 2.94 30.58 10.20
N PRO A 75 2.16 30.14 11.20
CA PRO A 75 1.86 30.91 12.40
C PRO A 75 3.12 31.17 13.22
N LEU A 76 3.29 32.41 13.69
CA LEU A 76 4.48 32.84 14.43
C LEU A 76 4.25 33.03 15.94
N ASP A 77 3.01 33.14 16.41
CA ASP A 77 2.69 33.34 17.82
C ASP A 77 3.23 32.18 18.68
N GLY A 78 4.11 32.50 19.60
CA GLY A 78 4.80 31.55 20.47
C GLY A 78 5.83 30.66 19.76
N ARG A 79 6.14 30.92 18.48
CA ARG A 79 6.98 30.05 17.63
C ARG A 79 8.17 30.76 16.99
N LYS A 80 8.33 32.08 17.16
CA LYS A 80 9.45 32.83 16.54
C LYS A 80 10.82 32.21 16.86
N HIS A 81 10.97 31.62 18.04
CA HIS A 81 12.22 30.98 18.47
C HIS A 81 12.53 29.64 17.76
N PHE A 82 11.62 29.13 16.92
CA PHE A 82 11.90 27.97 16.06
C PHE A 82 12.73 28.30 14.84
N PHE A 83 12.82 29.59 14.51
CA PHE A 83 13.50 30.06 13.32
C PHE A 83 14.81 30.76 13.74
N GLU A 84 15.91 30.41 13.09
CA GLU A 84 17.22 31.01 13.35
C GLU A 84 17.23 32.50 13.00
N ASP A 85 16.59 32.84 11.88
CA ASP A 85 16.47 34.21 11.41
C ASP A 85 15.11 34.44 10.75
N LEU A 86 14.39 35.46 11.16
CA LEU A 86 13.16 35.98 10.53
C LEU A 86 13.45 37.31 9.92
N PRO A 87 13.06 37.58 8.67
CA PRO A 87 13.30 38.89 8.02
C PRO A 87 12.71 40.05 8.81
N ALA A 88 13.42 41.16 8.84
CA ALA A 88 12.93 42.41 9.44
C ALA A 88 11.70 42.92 8.69
N ASP A 89 10.72 43.47 9.42
CA ASP A 89 9.44 43.98 8.88
C ASP A 89 9.62 45.09 7.84
N ASP A 90 10.69 45.88 7.93
CA ASP A 90 11.03 46.94 7.01
C ASP A 90 11.92 46.53 5.82
N SER A 91 12.27 45.23 5.76
CA SER A 91 12.96 44.65 4.61
C SER A 91 12.02 44.35 3.44
N GLU A 92 12.59 44.11 2.25
CA GLU A 92 11.79 43.65 1.08
C GLU A 92 11.03 42.34 1.36
N PHE A 93 11.50 41.53 2.32
CA PHE A 93 10.87 40.31 2.75
C PHE A 93 9.81 40.52 3.85
N GLY A 94 9.67 41.70 4.41
CA GLY A 94 8.62 42.07 5.36
C GLY A 94 7.21 41.99 4.75
N ALA A 95 7.11 42.11 3.43
CA ALA A 95 5.84 42.01 2.70
C ALA A 95 5.16 40.62 2.82
N PHE A 96 5.85 39.61 3.33
CA PHE A 96 5.31 38.23 3.51
C PHE A 96 4.77 37.97 4.92
N TYR A 97 4.77 38.95 5.83
CA TYR A 97 4.03 38.93 7.08
C TYR A 97 2.56 39.27 6.86
N TYR A 98 1.68 38.47 7.47
CA TYR A 98 0.24 38.74 7.46
C TYR A 98 -0.27 38.90 8.89
N THR A 99 -1.05 39.96 9.13
CA THR A 99 -1.65 40.28 10.41
C THR A 99 -3.12 40.72 10.21
N HIS A 100 -3.92 40.70 11.29
CA HIS A 100 -5.29 41.17 11.32
C HIS A 100 -6.20 40.56 10.22
N ASP A 101 -6.65 41.40 9.28
CA ASP A 101 -7.62 40.97 8.26
C ASP A 101 -7.00 40.14 7.13
N ALA A 102 -5.70 40.12 6.98
CA ALA A 102 -4.99 39.25 6.05
C ALA A 102 -4.87 37.81 6.54
N LEU A 103 -5.18 37.54 7.81
CA LEU A 103 -5.20 36.19 8.37
C LEU A 103 -6.39 35.39 7.87
N LEU A 104 -6.18 34.10 7.65
CA LEU A 104 -7.24 33.17 7.23
C LEU A 104 -8.24 32.91 8.37
N LYS A 105 -9.45 33.44 8.22
CA LYS A 105 -10.56 33.26 9.19
C LYS A 105 -11.47 32.09 8.76
N PRO A 106 -12.09 31.37 9.71
CA PRO A 106 -12.04 31.55 11.18
C PRO A 106 -10.85 30.86 11.87
N TYR A 107 -10.03 30.08 11.17
CA TYR A 107 -9.06 29.14 11.75
C TYR A 107 -8.04 29.79 12.66
N TYR A 108 -7.38 30.84 12.21
CA TYR A 108 -6.39 31.53 13.03
C TYR A 108 -7.01 32.32 14.18
N THR A 109 -8.22 32.89 13.97
CA THR A 109 -8.94 33.62 15.02
C THR A 109 -9.30 32.72 16.22
N VAL A 110 -9.79 31.50 15.94
CA VAL A 110 -10.15 30.52 16.98
C VAL A 110 -8.92 30.10 17.79
N ARG A 111 -7.75 30.04 17.16
CA ARG A 111 -6.47 29.66 17.80
C ARG A 111 -5.72 30.84 18.38
N ASN A 112 -6.30 32.05 18.37
CA ASN A 112 -5.67 33.29 18.82
C ASN A 112 -4.30 33.58 18.14
N ILE A 113 -4.16 33.18 16.88
CA ILE A 113 -3.01 33.52 16.05
C ILE A 113 -3.17 34.96 15.56
N LYS A 114 -2.14 35.75 15.73
CA LYS A 114 -2.14 37.18 15.35
C LYS A 114 -1.23 37.50 14.19
N GLU A 115 -0.24 36.66 13.94
CA GLU A 115 0.80 36.88 12.95
C GLU A 115 1.21 35.57 12.26
N THR A 116 1.36 35.64 10.93
CA THR A 116 1.90 34.54 10.12
C THR A 116 2.97 35.09 9.17
N TYR A 117 3.88 34.18 8.74
CA TYR A 117 4.85 34.48 7.68
C TYR A 117 4.70 33.46 6.55
N ASP A 118 4.65 33.94 5.31
CA ASP A 118 4.54 33.06 4.11
C ASP A 118 5.93 32.72 3.59
N PHE A 119 6.50 31.64 4.10
CA PHE A 119 7.83 31.18 3.69
C PHE A 119 7.88 30.74 2.23
N SER A 120 6.84 30.10 1.71
CA SER A 120 6.84 29.63 0.32
C SER A 120 6.80 30.77 -0.69
N SER A 121 5.96 31.78 -0.49
CA SER A 121 5.96 32.98 -1.33
C SER A 121 7.27 33.77 -1.21
N SER A 122 7.83 33.90 -0.01
CA SER A 122 9.12 34.51 0.22
C SER A 122 10.28 33.77 -0.48
N ASN A 123 10.25 32.44 -0.48
CA ASN A 123 11.24 31.60 -1.19
C ASN A 123 11.05 31.69 -2.71
N ALA A 124 9.82 31.74 -3.21
CA ALA A 124 9.53 31.98 -4.61
C ALA A 124 10.06 33.37 -5.05
N TYR A 125 9.90 34.38 -4.23
CA TYR A 125 10.48 35.72 -4.48
C TYR A 125 12.01 35.66 -4.57
N ARG A 126 12.69 34.90 -3.67
CA ARG A 126 14.15 34.74 -3.73
C ARG A 126 14.59 33.96 -4.97
N LYS A 127 13.77 33.01 -5.43
CA LYS A 127 14.05 32.16 -6.59
C LYS A 127 13.84 32.88 -7.92
N TYR A 128 12.74 33.64 -8.04
CA TYR A 128 12.27 34.22 -9.30
C TYR A 128 12.40 35.73 -9.37
N GLY A 129 12.57 36.43 -8.24
CA GLY A 129 12.61 37.90 -8.20
C GLY A 129 11.25 38.57 -8.02
N LYS A 130 11.16 39.85 -8.34
CA LYS A 130 9.94 40.68 -8.11
C LYS A 130 8.70 40.15 -8.86
N ASP A 131 8.89 39.52 -9.99
CA ASP A 131 7.81 38.98 -10.83
C ASP A 131 7.50 37.53 -10.48
N TYR A 132 7.84 37.06 -9.26
CA TYR A 132 7.77 35.68 -8.84
C TYR A 132 6.40 35.00 -9.06
N LYS A 133 5.29 35.73 -8.97
CA LYS A 133 3.95 35.18 -9.19
C LYS A 133 3.73 34.77 -10.64
N SER A 134 4.07 35.63 -11.59
CA SER A 134 3.96 35.34 -13.03
C SER A 134 4.98 34.29 -13.48
N GLU A 135 6.21 34.37 -12.98
CA GLU A 135 7.24 33.36 -13.22
C GLU A 135 6.85 31.98 -12.68
N PHE A 136 6.32 31.91 -11.45
CA PHE A 136 5.81 30.66 -10.87
C PHE A 136 4.63 30.12 -11.69
N ALA A 137 3.70 30.98 -12.10
CA ALA A 137 2.56 30.56 -12.93
C ALA A 137 3.02 29.93 -14.24
N ASP A 138 3.98 30.56 -14.93
CA ASP A 138 4.59 29.99 -16.14
C ASP A 138 5.28 28.64 -15.90
N VAL A 139 6.07 28.54 -14.82
CA VAL A 139 6.77 27.33 -14.46
C VAL A 139 5.78 26.23 -14.04
N ALA A 140 4.71 26.56 -13.32
CA ALA A 140 3.68 25.62 -12.91
C ALA A 140 3.02 24.93 -14.11
N HIS A 141 2.62 25.68 -15.14
CA HIS A 141 2.07 25.08 -16.36
C HIS A 141 3.08 24.20 -17.09
N LYS A 142 4.35 24.61 -17.16
CA LYS A 142 5.43 23.78 -17.76
C LYS A 142 5.66 22.50 -16.95
N ARG A 143 5.67 22.59 -15.61
CA ARG A 143 5.77 21.44 -14.71
C ARG A 143 4.64 20.46 -14.96
N LEU A 144 3.39 20.94 -14.90
CA LEU A 144 2.24 20.05 -15.07
C LEU A 144 2.36 19.25 -16.36
N ARG A 145 2.58 19.92 -17.49
CA ARG A 145 2.72 19.24 -18.79
C ARG A 145 3.92 18.31 -18.82
N SER A 146 5.09 18.76 -18.38
CA SER A 146 6.33 17.96 -18.33
C SER A 146 6.22 16.76 -17.39
N TRP A 147 5.49 16.89 -16.29
CA TRP A 147 5.31 15.84 -15.31
C TRP A 147 4.17 14.86 -15.65
N GLY A 148 3.49 15.06 -16.77
CA GLY A 148 2.39 14.20 -17.18
C GLY A 148 1.07 14.48 -16.47
N LEU A 149 0.90 15.71 -15.95
CA LEU A 149 -0.35 16.18 -15.36
C LEU A 149 -1.08 17.10 -16.35
N ASN A 150 -2.40 16.98 -16.47
CA ASN A 150 -3.22 17.77 -17.38
C ASN A 150 -4.33 18.57 -16.67
N THR A 151 -4.32 18.61 -15.34
CA THR A 151 -5.37 19.30 -14.58
C THR A 151 -4.80 20.08 -13.39
N ILE A 152 -5.12 21.36 -13.31
CA ILE A 152 -5.01 22.17 -12.10
C ILE A 152 -6.27 21.91 -11.27
N ALA A 153 -6.14 21.22 -10.13
CA ALA A 153 -7.31 20.90 -9.32
C ALA A 153 -7.66 22.08 -8.36
N ASN A 154 -8.79 21.98 -7.71
CA ASN A 154 -9.36 23.01 -6.87
C ASN A 154 -8.40 23.59 -5.80
N SER A 155 -8.76 24.75 -5.26
CA SER A 155 -7.96 25.50 -4.27
C SER A 155 -6.62 26.03 -4.81
N SER A 156 -6.46 26.10 -6.11
CA SER A 156 -5.34 26.71 -6.82
C SER A 156 -5.60 28.20 -7.08
N ASP A 157 -4.54 28.95 -7.40
CA ASP A 157 -4.66 30.36 -7.72
C ASP A 157 -5.47 30.56 -9.00
N LYS A 158 -6.50 31.41 -8.95
CA LYS A 158 -7.38 31.69 -10.09
C LYS A 158 -6.65 32.30 -11.28
N ASP A 159 -5.69 33.16 -11.02
CA ASP A 159 -4.90 33.80 -12.07
C ASP A 159 -4.09 32.76 -12.87
N ILE A 160 -3.64 31.68 -12.23
CA ILE A 160 -2.97 30.55 -12.91
C ILE A 160 -4.00 29.74 -13.72
N CYS A 161 -5.16 29.47 -13.14
CA CYS A 161 -6.22 28.69 -13.81
C CYS A 161 -6.69 29.35 -15.11
N LEU A 162 -6.82 30.70 -15.13
CA LEU A 162 -7.36 31.50 -16.23
C LEU A 162 -6.33 31.87 -17.32
N MET A 163 -5.19 31.14 -17.39
CA MET A 163 -4.15 31.42 -18.41
C MET A 163 -4.37 30.68 -19.74
N ASP A 164 -5.46 29.93 -19.92
CA ASP A 164 -5.77 29.15 -21.15
C ASP A 164 -4.68 28.16 -21.54
N ARG A 165 -4.07 27.49 -20.55
CA ARG A 165 -2.93 26.57 -20.76
C ARG A 165 -3.10 25.17 -20.22
N THR A 166 -3.84 25.03 -19.12
CA THR A 166 -4.10 23.73 -18.46
C THR A 166 -5.52 23.71 -17.95
N PRO A 167 -6.32 22.70 -18.29
CA PRO A 167 -7.65 22.51 -17.72
C PRO A 167 -7.65 22.53 -16.20
N TYR A 168 -8.76 22.97 -15.61
CA TYR A 168 -8.84 23.09 -14.16
C TYR A 168 -10.22 22.76 -13.59
N THR A 169 -10.26 22.45 -12.28
CA THR A 169 -11.48 22.38 -11.48
C THR A 169 -11.48 23.48 -10.41
N ASP A 170 -12.66 23.94 -10.01
CA ASP A 170 -12.79 24.81 -8.85
C ASP A 170 -13.83 24.27 -7.86
N ARG A 171 -14.03 24.95 -6.74
CA ARG A 171 -14.95 24.57 -5.67
C ARG A 171 -15.71 25.79 -5.16
N ILE A 172 -17.00 25.59 -4.85
CA ILE A 172 -17.78 26.51 -4.04
C ILE A 172 -18.09 25.87 -2.68
N GLU A 173 -18.23 26.70 -1.66
CA GLU A 173 -18.58 26.31 -0.29
C GLU A 173 -19.87 27.01 0.13
N ILE A 174 -20.91 26.23 0.43
CA ILE A 174 -22.21 26.80 0.81
C ILE A 174 -22.07 27.49 2.15
N SER A 175 -22.63 28.70 2.27
CA SER A 175 -22.68 29.46 3.50
C SER A 175 -24.16 29.77 3.83
N ALA A 176 -24.72 28.98 4.73
CA ALA A 176 -26.10 29.08 5.16
C ALA A 176 -26.23 28.74 6.65
N PRO A 177 -27.35 29.01 7.30
CA PRO A 177 -27.61 28.49 8.65
C PRO A 177 -27.44 26.98 8.71
N VAL A 178 -26.80 26.47 9.76
CA VAL A 178 -26.53 25.06 9.97
C VAL A 178 -27.65 24.39 10.74
N ILE A 179 -27.83 23.07 10.57
CA ILE A 179 -28.66 22.28 11.47
C ILE A 179 -27.84 21.99 12.73
N ASP A 180 -28.30 22.55 13.85
CA ASP A 180 -27.60 22.46 15.13
C ASP A 180 -27.29 21.01 15.54
N GLY A 181 -26.09 20.75 16.06
CA GLY A 181 -25.68 19.44 16.55
C GLY A 181 -25.23 18.42 15.49
N THR A 182 -25.27 18.75 14.20
CA THR A 182 -24.90 17.80 13.14
C THR A 182 -23.40 17.44 13.15
N GLY A 183 -22.54 18.32 13.69
CA GLY A 183 -21.09 18.12 13.68
C GLY A 183 -20.51 18.11 12.26
N GLY A 184 -19.21 17.91 12.13
CA GLY A 184 -18.53 17.85 10.83
C GLY A 184 -17.03 17.90 11.02
N LEU A 185 -16.27 17.56 9.97
CA LEU A 185 -14.82 17.72 9.96
C LEU A 185 -14.44 19.20 9.85
N TRP A 186 -15.10 19.91 8.94
CA TRP A 186 -14.84 21.31 8.63
C TRP A 186 -15.93 22.23 9.21
N TRP A 187 -17.22 21.86 9.00
CA TRP A 187 -18.40 22.61 9.47
C TRP A 187 -19.61 21.71 9.68
N GLN A 188 -20.64 22.23 10.32
CA GLN A 188 -21.91 21.54 10.51
C GLN A 188 -22.68 21.50 9.18
N PHE A 189 -23.65 20.56 9.07
CA PHE A 189 -24.50 20.42 7.89
C PHE A 189 -25.39 21.65 7.70
N MET A 190 -25.32 22.27 6.54
CA MET A 190 -26.11 23.45 6.17
C MET A 190 -27.57 23.05 5.95
N ASP A 191 -28.51 23.90 6.39
CA ASP A 191 -29.96 23.66 6.26
C ASP A 191 -30.44 23.90 4.81
N PRO A 192 -30.75 22.84 4.03
CA PRO A 192 -31.14 23.00 2.63
C PRO A 192 -32.56 23.53 2.43
N PHE A 193 -33.37 23.64 3.50
CA PHE A 193 -34.70 24.24 3.50
C PHE A 193 -34.66 25.76 3.79
N ASN A 194 -33.49 26.30 4.13
CA ASN A 194 -33.29 27.72 4.32
C ASN A 194 -33.00 28.42 2.98
N ASP A 195 -33.68 29.53 2.69
CA ASP A 195 -33.52 30.26 1.43
C ASP A 195 -32.06 30.69 1.17
N LYS A 196 -31.33 31.01 2.23
CA LYS A 196 -29.91 31.34 2.15
C LYS A 196 -29.03 30.23 1.57
N PHE A 197 -29.46 28.98 1.65
CA PHE A 197 -28.75 27.86 1.04
C PHE A 197 -28.76 27.98 -0.50
N ALA A 198 -29.92 28.14 -1.11
CA ALA A 198 -30.05 28.33 -2.54
C ALA A 198 -29.38 29.63 -3.00
N GLU A 199 -29.57 30.73 -2.25
CA GLU A 199 -28.93 32.04 -2.51
C GLU A 199 -27.40 31.94 -2.51
N SER A 200 -26.82 31.18 -1.55
CA SER A 200 -25.37 30.98 -1.44
C SER A 200 -24.82 30.22 -2.66
N VAL A 201 -25.47 29.12 -3.06
CA VAL A 201 -25.07 28.38 -4.27
C VAL A 201 -25.06 29.30 -5.48
N ARG A 202 -26.17 30.02 -5.72
CA ARG A 202 -26.32 30.91 -6.88
C ARG A 202 -25.31 32.05 -6.86
N SER A 203 -25.17 32.76 -5.76
CA SER A 203 -24.28 33.90 -5.66
C SER A 203 -22.81 33.57 -5.84
N GLN A 204 -22.38 32.41 -5.28
CA GLN A 204 -21.00 31.95 -5.43
C GLN A 204 -20.67 31.52 -6.86
N LEU A 205 -21.62 30.90 -7.56
CA LEU A 205 -21.46 30.57 -8.98
C LEU A 205 -21.40 31.83 -9.83
N LEU A 206 -22.32 32.79 -9.61
CA LEU A 206 -22.29 34.07 -10.33
C LEU A 206 -20.99 34.87 -10.13
N ALA A 207 -20.42 34.81 -8.93
CA ALA A 207 -19.13 35.45 -8.63
C ALA A 207 -17.95 34.75 -9.37
N ARG A 208 -18.18 33.57 -9.97
CA ARG A 208 -17.20 32.79 -10.75
C ARG A 208 -17.56 32.70 -12.23
N LYS A 209 -18.34 33.66 -12.73
CA LYS A 209 -18.82 33.61 -14.11
C LYS A 209 -17.71 33.48 -15.15
N ASN A 210 -16.58 34.16 -14.96
CA ASN A 210 -15.42 34.02 -15.86
C ASN A 210 -14.89 32.58 -15.95
N GLN A 211 -14.96 31.82 -14.85
CA GLN A 211 -14.56 30.42 -14.82
C GLN A 211 -15.65 29.50 -15.41
N LEU A 212 -16.92 29.84 -15.20
CA LEU A 212 -18.06 29.08 -15.74
C LEU A 212 -18.18 29.20 -17.27
N ASP A 213 -17.79 30.36 -17.83
CA ASP A 213 -17.80 30.64 -19.28
C ASP A 213 -16.48 30.15 -19.94
N ASP A 214 -15.50 29.67 -19.19
CA ASP A 214 -14.19 29.27 -19.68
C ASP A 214 -14.17 27.80 -20.15
N PRO A 215 -13.84 27.53 -21.42
CA PRO A 215 -13.78 26.16 -21.93
C PRO A 215 -12.70 25.30 -21.29
N TRP A 216 -11.74 25.88 -20.54
CA TRP A 216 -10.73 25.15 -19.79
C TRP A 216 -11.24 24.65 -18.43
N CYS A 217 -12.41 25.10 -17.98
CA CYS A 217 -13.02 24.64 -16.74
C CYS A 217 -13.68 23.26 -16.91
N LEU A 218 -13.18 22.24 -16.19
CA LEU A 218 -13.77 20.91 -16.16
C LEU A 218 -15.10 20.86 -15.41
N GLY A 219 -15.25 21.68 -14.38
CA GLY A 219 -16.41 21.69 -13.51
C GLY A 219 -16.09 22.13 -12.08
N PHE A 220 -17.13 22.11 -11.26
CA PHE A 220 -17.05 22.56 -9.88
C PHE A 220 -17.45 21.47 -8.89
N PHE A 221 -16.67 21.34 -7.83
CA PHE A 221 -17.10 20.67 -6.61
C PHE A 221 -17.97 21.63 -5.78
N VAL A 222 -18.91 21.08 -5.00
CA VAL A 222 -19.72 21.86 -4.07
C VAL A 222 -19.50 21.28 -2.68
N ASP A 223 -19.00 22.07 -1.77
CA ASP A 223 -18.55 21.67 -0.44
C ASP A 223 -17.40 20.65 -0.42
N ASN A 224 -17.03 20.15 0.75
CA ASN A 224 -15.98 19.17 0.95
C ASN A 224 -16.23 18.35 2.21
N GLU A 225 -16.22 17.01 2.08
CA GLU A 225 -16.19 16.07 3.20
C GLU A 225 -17.30 16.27 4.22
N ILE A 226 -18.52 16.46 3.71
CA ILE A 226 -19.72 16.59 4.56
C ILE A 226 -19.89 15.34 5.40
N ARG A 227 -20.18 15.53 6.70
CA ARG A 227 -20.51 14.45 7.62
C ARG A 227 -21.98 14.07 7.51
N TRP A 228 -22.28 13.01 6.80
CA TRP A 228 -23.64 12.51 6.61
C TRP A 228 -24.18 11.73 7.82
N GLY A 229 -23.27 11.08 8.59
CA GLY A 229 -23.63 10.24 9.73
C GLY A 229 -24.30 8.92 9.35
N ASP A 230 -25.06 8.35 10.30
CA ASP A 230 -25.90 7.19 10.06
C ASP A 230 -27.20 7.57 9.31
N SER A 231 -28.04 6.57 8.96
CA SER A 231 -29.28 6.77 8.22
C SER A 231 -30.33 7.69 8.89
N ARG A 232 -30.05 8.18 10.09
CA ARG A 232 -30.96 9.00 10.91
C ARG A 232 -30.28 10.22 11.51
N HIS A 233 -28.97 10.39 11.31
CA HIS A 233 -28.17 11.38 12.03
C HIS A 233 -28.68 12.81 11.83
N LEU A 234 -28.83 13.25 10.59
CA LEU A 234 -29.29 14.61 10.28
C LEU A 234 -30.71 14.88 10.79
N ALA A 235 -31.60 13.89 10.63
CA ALA A 235 -32.99 14.00 11.10
C ALA A 235 -33.10 14.02 12.63
N LYS A 236 -32.26 13.26 13.35
CA LYS A 236 -32.18 13.32 14.81
C LYS A 236 -31.78 14.71 15.30
N CYS A 237 -30.78 15.31 14.66
CA CYS A 237 -30.37 16.68 14.96
C CYS A 237 -31.51 17.67 14.64
N THR A 238 -32.16 17.50 13.49
CA THR A 238 -33.31 18.32 13.09
C THR A 238 -34.47 18.26 14.09
N ALA A 239 -34.83 17.07 14.59
CA ALA A 239 -35.93 16.89 15.53
C ALA A 239 -35.77 17.65 16.87
N VAL A 240 -34.52 17.94 17.25
CA VAL A 240 -34.16 18.68 18.46
C VAL A 240 -33.61 20.08 18.19
N ALA A 241 -33.61 20.51 16.94
CA ALA A 241 -33.16 21.85 16.53
C ALA A 241 -34.09 22.96 17.10
N PRO A 242 -33.70 24.26 17.06
CA PRO A 242 -34.59 25.38 17.40
C PRO A 242 -35.92 25.36 16.63
N GLU A 243 -36.95 25.92 17.20
CA GLU A 243 -38.33 25.94 16.63
C GLU A 243 -38.40 26.72 15.29
N ASP A 244 -37.56 27.70 15.11
CA ASP A 244 -37.45 28.52 13.91
C ASP A 244 -36.52 27.92 12.81
N GLN A 245 -35.88 26.79 13.11
CA GLN A 245 -35.03 26.07 12.14
C GLN A 245 -35.87 25.59 10.95
N LYS A 246 -35.54 26.02 9.75
CA LYS A 246 -36.32 25.72 8.53
C LYS A 246 -36.43 24.21 8.26
N ALA A 247 -35.38 23.44 8.46
CA ALA A 247 -35.43 21.98 8.36
C ALA A 247 -36.42 21.35 9.35
N LYS A 248 -36.50 21.88 10.58
CA LYS A 248 -37.46 21.37 11.59
C LYS A 248 -38.88 21.74 11.24
N ILE A 249 -39.14 22.96 10.75
CA ILE A 249 -40.44 23.35 10.23
C ILE A 249 -40.84 22.42 9.07
N ALA A 250 -39.94 22.16 8.12
CA ALA A 250 -40.18 21.21 7.04
C ALA A 250 -40.48 19.79 7.54
N MET A 251 -39.78 19.33 8.59
CA MET A 251 -40.08 18.05 9.24
C MET A 251 -41.48 18.03 9.84
N ALA A 252 -41.88 19.10 10.54
CA ALA A 252 -43.21 19.20 11.10
C ALA A 252 -44.30 19.14 10.01
N GLU A 253 -44.14 19.89 8.91
CA GLU A 253 -45.10 19.86 7.79
C GLU A 253 -45.16 18.49 7.11
N TRP A 254 -43.99 17.81 6.94
CA TRP A 254 -43.96 16.44 6.44
C TRP A 254 -44.69 15.46 7.39
N LEU A 255 -44.47 15.57 8.72
CA LEU A 255 -45.16 14.73 9.70
C LEU A 255 -46.67 15.00 9.69
N LYS A 256 -47.12 16.26 9.55
CA LYS A 256 -48.54 16.60 9.38
C LYS A 256 -49.16 15.98 8.13
N SER A 257 -48.39 15.80 7.07
CA SER A 257 -48.86 15.11 5.86
C SER A 257 -49.02 13.61 6.05
N LYS A 258 -48.35 13.04 7.03
CA LYS A 258 -48.31 11.60 7.32
C LYS A 258 -49.26 11.18 8.42
N TYR A 259 -49.42 12.03 9.45
CA TYR A 259 -50.27 11.79 10.62
C TYR A 259 -51.48 12.72 10.64
N ALA A 260 -52.65 12.15 10.93
CA ALA A 260 -53.91 12.91 10.94
C ALA A 260 -53.88 14.08 11.96
N ASP A 261 -53.25 13.85 13.11
CA ASP A 261 -53.13 14.84 14.20
C ASP A 261 -51.87 14.52 15.06
N ILE A 262 -51.66 15.34 16.09
CA ILE A 262 -50.52 15.19 17.02
C ILE A 262 -50.63 13.95 17.87
N ASP A 263 -51.85 13.47 18.18
CA ASP A 263 -52.09 12.28 19.00
C ASP A 263 -51.73 11.02 18.23
N ALA A 264 -51.99 10.98 16.95
CA ALA A 264 -51.53 9.92 16.05
C ALA A 264 -49.99 9.85 16.00
N LEU A 265 -49.28 10.98 15.91
CA LEU A 265 -47.84 11.07 16.02
C LEU A 265 -47.34 10.58 17.38
N ASN A 266 -47.95 11.08 18.47
CA ASN A 266 -47.59 10.69 19.83
C ASN A 266 -47.70 9.17 20.04
N SER A 267 -48.78 8.58 19.53
CA SER A 267 -49.02 7.14 19.61
C SER A 267 -47.95 6.35 18.85
N ALA A 268 -47.55 6.81 17.66
CA ALA A 268 -46.54 6.16 16.84
C ALA A 268 -45.12 6.28 17.45
N TRP A 269 -44.78 7.46 17.97
CA TRP A 269 -43.46 7.75 18.50
C TRP A 269 -43.29 7.39 19.98
N GLY A 270 -44.38 7.21 20.72
CA GLY A 270 -44.37 7.07 22.19
C GLY A 270 -44.01 8.39 22.88
N THR A 271 -44.55 9.50 22.39
CA THR A 271 -44.34 10.87 22.89
C THR A 271 -45.64 11.45 23.49
N SER A 272 -45.58 12.66 23.99
CA SER A 272 -46.74 13.36 24.58
C SER A 272 -46.71 14.86 24.27
N PHE A 273 -46.51 15.22 22.99
CA PHE A 273 -46.57 16.63 22.57
C PHE A 273 -48.01 17.13 22.66
N ALA A 274 -48.19 18.33 23.25
CA ALA A 274 -49.50 18.92 23.38
C ALA A 274 -50.09 19.41 22.05
N SER A 275 -49.25 19.75 21.10
CA SER A 275 -49.60 20.24 19.77
C SER A 275 -48.40 20.13 18.82
N TRP A 276 -48.62 20.47 17.56
CA TRP A 276 -47.51 20.60 16.58
C TRP A 276 -46.49 21.69 16.98
N ASP A 277 -46.98 22.80 17.62
CA ASP A 277 -46.06 23.80 18.19
C ASP A 277 -45.25 23.22 19.36
N GLY A 278 -45.85 22.30 20.15
CA GLY A 278 -45.14 21.55 21.17
C GLY A 278 -44.06 20.64 20.61
N PHE A 279 -44.26 20.04 19.45
CA PHE A 279 -43.20 19.35 18.70
C PHE A 279 -42.10 20.31 18.22
N LEU A 280 -42.47 21.47 17.64
CA LEU A 280 -41.49 22.47 17.19
C LEU A 280 -40.66 23.01 18.36
N ALA A 281 -41.26 23.23 19.52
CA ALA A 281 -40.56 23.66 20.73
C ALA A 281 -39.69 22.58 21.40
N ASN A 282 -39.79 21.32 20.96
CA ASN A 282 -39.04 20.22 21.57
C ASN A 282 -37.54 20.31 21.32
N ARG A 283 -36.75 20.29 22.40
CA ARG A 283 -35.26 20.26 22.36
C ARG A 283 -34.72 18.95 22.96
N LYS A 284 -35.61 18.01 23.29
CA LYS A 284 -35.22 16.72 23.87
C LYS A 284 -35.19 15.64 22.81
N LYS A 285 -34.27 14.71 22.98
CA LYS A 285 -34.15 13.53 22.12
C LYS A 285 -35.48 12.79 22.06
N VAL A 286 -35.92 12.45 20.86
CA VAL A 286 -37.11 11.63 20.64
C VAL A 286 -36.85 10.14 20.87
N PRO A 287 -37.85 9.34 21.30
CA PRO A 287 -37.67 7.92 21.55
C PRO A 287 -37.50 7.10 20.26
N ALA A 288 -37.18 5.81 20.42
CA ALA A 288 -36.94 4.90 19.29
C ALA A 288 -38.21 4.65 18.42
N GLY A 289 -39.43 4.92 18.93
CA GLY A 289 -40.64 4.90 18.10
C GLY A 289 -40.59 5.85 16.90
N ALA A 290 -39.75 6.90 16.96
CA ALA A 290 -39.55 7.83 15.88
C ALA A 290 -38.56 7.34 14.77
N ASP A 291 -37.86 6.25 14.99
CA ASP A 291 -36.70 5.84 14.16
C ASP A 291 -37.04 5.69 12.67
N ALA A 292 -38.20 5.13 12.33
CA ALA A 292 -38.63 4.98 10.93
C ALA A 292 -38.89 6.33 10.24
N ASP A 293 -39.46 7.29 10.96
CA ASP A 293 -39.71 8.63 10.43
C ASP A 293 -38.46 9.47 10.38
N LEU A 294 -37.55 9.30 11.32
CA LEU A 294 -36.23 9.92 11.27
C LEU A 294 -35.42 9.43 10.08
N GLU A 295 -35.47 8.14 9.78
CA GLU A 295 -34.78 7.59 8.59
C GLU A 295 -35.38 8.13 7.29
N ALA A 296 -36.72 8.15 7.19
CA ALA A 296 -37.42 8.70 6.03
C ALA A 296 -37.17 10.21 5.84
N PHE A 297 -37.12 10.98 6.92
CA PHE A 297 -36.84 12.41 6.82
C PHE A 297 -35.33 12.70 6.59
N ASN A 298 -34.46 11.86 7.09
CA ASN A 298 -33.03 11.94 6.78
C ASN A 298 -32.78 11.83 5.27
N THR A 299 -33.51 10.92 4.60
CA THR A 299 -33.51 10.81 3.12
C THR A 299 -33.94 12.12 2.47
N GLN A 300 -35.00 12.77 2.98
CA GLN A 300 -35.47 14.06 2.45
C GLN A 300 -34.46 15.20 2.63
N LEU A 301 -33.75 15.24 3.77
CA LEU A 301 -32.68 16.21 4.00
C LEU A 301 -31.56 16.08 2.97
N ILE A 302 -31.14 14.83 2.71
CA ILE A 302 -30.10 14.53 1.72
C ILE A 302 -30.59 14.87 0.31
N GLU A 303 -31.82 14.48 -0.02
CA GLU A 303 -32.46 14.78 -1.29
C GLU A 303 -32.57 16.30 -1.52
N ALA A 304 -33.01 17.08 -0.48
CA ALA A 304 -33.10 18.53 -0.52
C ALA A 304 -31.72 19.16 -0.81
N TYR A 305 -30.65 18.72 -0.12
CA TYR A 305 -29.29 19.21 -0.37
C TYR A 305 -28.92 19.07 -1.85
N PHE A 306 -28.93 17.87 -2.38
CA PHE A 306 -28.48 17.62 -3.76
C PHE A 306 -29.40 18.22 -4.82
N SER A 307 -30.71 18.20 -4.59
CA SER A 307 -31.69 18.75 -5.56
C SER A 307 -31.61 20.28 -5.63
N VAL A 308 -31.48 20.97 -4.50
CA VAL A 308 -31.31 22.43 -4.47
C VAL A 308 -29.99 22.82 -5.13
N VAL A 309 -28.88 22.16 -4.78
CA VAL A 309 -27.59 22.39 -5.44
C VAL A 309 -27.71 22.20 -6.95
N ARG A 310 -28.26 21.09 -7.41
CA ARG A 310 -28.44 20.80 -8.84
C ARG A 310 -29.25 21.85 -9.56
N ARG A 311 -30.38 22.28 -8.97
CA ARG A 311 -31.28 23.27 -9.52
C ARG A 311 -30.59 24.62 -9.71
N GLU A 312 -29.95 25.13 -8.64
CA GLU A 312 -29.29 26.43 -8.68
C GLU A 312 -28.05 26.40 -9.59
N PHE A 313 -27.28 25.29 -9.51
CA PHE A 313 -26.08 25.11 -10.33
C PHE A 313 -26.44 25.14 -11.83
N LYS A 314 -27.41 24.34 -12.25
CA LYS A 314 -27.76 24.24 -13.68
C LYS A 314 -28.55 25.44 -14.18
N ALA A 315 -29.16 26.21 -13.30
CA ALA A 315 -29.77 27.49 -13.67
C ALA A 315 -28.71 28.56 -14.04
N VAL A 316 -27.53 28.51 -13.44
CA VAL A 316 -26.42 29.46 -13.70
C VAL A 316 -25.47 28.91 -14.76
N ALA A 317 -25.16 27.61 -14.74
CA ALA A 317 -24.14 26.97 -15.53
C ALA A 317 -24.62 25.62 -16.09
N PRO A 318 -25.52 25.62 -17.09
CA PRO A 318 -26.17 24.41 -17.59
C PRO A 318 -25.17 23.37 -18.17
N ASP A 319 -24.12 23.84 -18.80
CA ASP A 319 -23.14 23.02 -19.51
C ASP A 319 -21.92 22.61 -18.67
N VAL A 320 -21.70 23.28 -17.51
CA VAL A 320 -20.58 22.98 -16.62
C VAL A 320 -20.89 21.77 -15.73
N LEU A 321 -19.92 20.89 -15.51
CA LEU A 321 -20.09 19.68 -14.69
C LEU A 321 -20.19 20.00 -13.20
N TYR A 322 -21.24 19.46 -12.56
CA TYR A 322 -21.35 19.38 -11.11
C TYR A 322 -20.60 18.10 -10.64
N LEU A 323 -19.42 18.30 -10.02
CA LEU A 323 -18.48 17.24 -9.68
C LEU A 323 -18.74 16.60 -8.30
N GLY A 324 -19.89 16.88 -7.65
CA GLY A 324 -20.22 16.34 -6.33
C GLY A 324 -19.51 17.06 -5.18
N CYS A 325 -19.47 16.43 -3.99
CA CYS A 325 -19.07 17.03 -2.71
C CYS A 325 -17.83 16.41 -2.05
N ARG A 326 -17.03 15.65 -2.79
CA ARG A 326 -15.76 15.08 -2.33
C ARG A 326 -15.92 14.23 -1.06
N PHE A 327 -16.61 13.11 -1.18
CA PHE A 327 -16.90 12.22 -0.05
C PHE A 327 -15.64 11.71 0.63
N SER A 328 -15.46 11.93 1.94
CA SER A 328 -14.50 11.22 2.80
C SER A 328 -15.14 10.02 3.50
N GLY A 329 -16.47 10.00 3.60
CA GLY A 329 -17.30 8.92 4.12
C GLY A 329 -18.75 9.12 3.72
N SER A 330 -19.43 8.03 3.39
CA SER A 330 -20.85 8.04 3.01
C SER A 330 -21.44 6.64 3.16
N ASN A 331 -22.77 6.57 3.24
CA ASN A 331 -23.50 5.31 3.15
C ASN A 331 -24.13 5.15 1.75
N SER A 332 -24.64 3.96 1.45
CA SER A 332 -25.20 3.63 0.14
C SER A 332 -26.41 4.50 -0.23
N GLU A 333 -27.19 4.97 0.73
CA GLU A 333 -28.35 5.84 0.50
C GLU A 333 -27.92 7.22 0.00
N VAL A 334 -26.97 7.86 0.70
CA VAL A 334 -26.40 9.14 0.28
C VAL A 334 -25.85 9.06 -1.15
N LEU A 335 -25.15 7.98 -1.47
CA LEU A 335 -24.58 7.80 -2.81
C LEU A 335 -25.65 7.58 -3.88
N ARG A 336 -26.72 6.84 -3.59
CA ARG A 336 -27.85 6.68 -4.52
C ARG A 336 -28.54 8.02 -4.80
N ILE A 337 -28.72 8.85 -3.78
CA ILE A 337 -29.29 10.17 -3.94
C ILE A 337 -28.33 11.08 -4.72
N ALA A 338 -27.06 11.18 -4.32
CA ALA A 338 -26.06 11.99 -5.02
C ALA A 338 -25.95 11.60 -6.51
N ALA A 339 -26.03 10.31 -6.82
CA ALA A 339 -25.98 9.82 -8.21
C ALA A 339 -27.14 10.31 -9.10
N LYS A 340 -28.28 10.72 -8.53
CA LYS A 340 -29.38 11.32 -9.30
C LYS A 340 -29.06 12.77 -9.73
N TYR A 341 -28.32 13.50 -8.91
CA TYR A 341 -28.15 14.95 -9.06
C TYR A 341 -26.77 15.39 -9.53
N CYS A 342 -25.72 14.66 -9.17
CA CYS A 342 -24.35 14.97 -9.61
C CYS A 342 -24.08 14.44 -11.02
N ASP A 343 -23.34 15.20 -11.83
CA ASP A 343 -22.84 14.73 -13.11
C ASP A 343 -21.70 13.71 -12.87
N VAL A 344 -20.90 13.94 -11.85
CA VAL A 344 -19.77 13.11 -11.39
C VAL A 344 -19.85 12.92 -9.87
N LEU A 345 -19.64 11.72 -9.37
CA LEU A 345 -19.41 11.50 -7.94
C LEU A 345 -17.93 11.74 -7.63
N SER A 346 -17.63 12.40 -6.52
CA SER A 346 -16.24 12.66 -6.14
C SER A 346 -15.93 12.19 -4.73
N TYR A 347 -14.70 11.69 -4.53
CA TYR A 347 -14.23 11.13 -3.27
C TYR A 347 -12.85 11.65 -2.91
N ASN A 348 -12.57 11.74 -1.60
CA ASN A 348 -11.25 11.89 -1.03
C ASN A 348 -10.88 10.52 -0.43
N ILE A 349 -9.99 9.78 -1.08
CA ILE A 349 -9.65 8.40 -0.69
C ILE A 349 -8.15 8.27 -0.46
N TYR A 350 -7.77 8.02 0.78
CA TYR A 350 -6.40 7.85 1.23
C TYR A 350 -6.08 6.37 1.48
N TRP A 351 -6.18 5.57 0.44
CA TRP A 351 -5.86 4.13 0.43
C TRP A 351 -4.52 3.88 -0.27
N SER A 352 -4.03 2.64 -0.20
CA SER A 352 -2.82 2.24 -0.93
C SER A 352 -3.01 2.08 -2.43
N ASP A 353 -4.22 1.69 -2.87
CA ASP A 353 -4.68 1.63 -4.25
C ASP A 353 -6.22 1.57 -4.30
N LEU A 354 -6.80 1.57 -5.50
CA LEU A 354 -8.25 1.60 -5.74
C LEU A 354 -8.81 0.28 -6.31
N LYS A 355 -8.07 -0.82 -6.24
CA LYS A 355 -8.49 -2.12 -6.80
C LYS A 355 -9.79 -2.64 -6.17
N THR A 356 -10.02 -2.34 -4.91
CA THR A 356 -11.22 -2.76 -4.16
C THR A 356 -12.29 -1.68 -4.08
N PHE A 357 -12.06 -0.53 -4.72
CA PHE A 357 -13.10 0.51 -4.80
C PHE A 357 -14.28 0.00 -5.62
N ALA A 358 -15.50 0.21 -5.11
CA ALA A 358 -16.72 -0.12 -5.82
C ALA A 358 -17.85 0.84 -5.42
N LEU A 359 -18.65 1.22 -6.38
CA LEU A 359 -19.91 1.92 -6.11
C LEU A 359 -20.96 0.92 -5.58
N PRO A 360 -21.93 1.35 -4.77
CA PRO A 360 -23.06 0.52 -4.39
C PRO A 360 -23.78 -0.06 -5.62
N GLU A 361 -24.30 -1.27 -5.49
CA GLU A 361 -25.06 -1.96 -6.54
C GLU A 361 -26.16 -1.06 -7.14
N GLY A 362 -26.26 -1.06 -8.45
CA GLY A 362 -27.23 -0.26 -9.22
C GLY A 362 -26.76 1.17 -9.54
N ILE A 363 -25.59 1.59 -9.10
CA ILE A 363 -25.02 2.91 -9.46
C ILE A 363 -23.95 2.73 -10.55
N ASP A 364 -24.23 3.26 -11.74
CA ASP A 364 -23.25 3.36 -12.83
C ASP A 364 -23.00 4.84 -13.15
N LYS A 365 -22.02 5.44 -12.49
CA LYS A 365 -21.67 6.87 -12.59
C LYS A 365 -20.16 7.04 -12.76
N PRO A 366 -19.73 8.12 -13.45
CA PRO A 366 -18.34 8.52 -13.45
C PRO A 366 -17.92 9.00 -12.05
N VAL A 367 -16.71 8.66 -11.66
CA VAL A 367 -16.15 8.99 -10.34
C VAL A 367 -14.82 9.70 -10.48
N MET A 368 -14.60 10.76 -9.70
CA MET A 368 -13.34 11.47 -9.61
C MET A 368 -12.78 11.35 -8.20
N ILE A 369 -11.50 11.02 -8.07
CA ILE A 369 -10.80 11.13 -6.79
C ILE A 369 -10.30 12.56 -6.64
N GLY A 370 -10.92 13.30 -5.73
CA GLY A 370 -10.61 14.71 -5.48
C GLY A 370 -9.38 14.94 -4.61
N GLU A 371 -9.05 13.96 -3.75
CA GLU A 371 -7.84 13.99 -2.93
C GLU A 371 -7.29 12.60 -2.66
N PHE A 372 -5.97 12.49 -2.75
CA PHE A 372 -5.16 11.38 -2.23
C PHE A 372 -3.72 11.86 -2.06
N HIS A 373 -2.95 11.25 -1.17
CA HIS A 373 -1.51 11.47 -1.08
C HIS A 373 -0.77 10.30 -0.43
N PHE A 374 0.53 10.31 -0.61
CA PHE A 374 1.51 9.56 0.17
C PHE A 374 2.59 10.53 0.63
N GLY A 375 3.07 10.40 1.86
CA GLY A 375 4.10 11.26 2.39
C GLY A 375 5.25 10.49 3.03
N ALA A 376 6.41 11.12 3.06
CA ALA A 376 7.61 10.58 3.69
C ALA A 376 8.29 11.68 4.53
N MET A 377 9.12 11.29 5.49
CA MET A 377 9.80 12.24 6.40
C MET A 377 11.31 12.32 6.18
N ASP A 378 11.81 11.76 5.08
CA ASP A 378 13.24 11.66 4.78
C ASP A 378 13.86 12.94 4.20
N ARG A 379 13.10 14.03 4.14
CA ARG A 379 13.55 15.37 3.68
C ARG A 379 13.33 16.46 4.72
N GLY A 380 13.22 16.11 6.01
CA GLY A 380 13.26 17.04 7.12
C GLY A 380 11.91 17.54 7.65
N MET A 381 10.78 17.12 7.09
CA MET A 381 9.46 17.42 7.65
C MET A 381 9.10 16.45 8.78
N PHE A 382 8.06 16.81 9.56
CA PHE A 382 7.73 16.12 10.81
C PHE A 382 6.55 15.15 10.70
N HIS A 383 5.76 15.24 9.61
CA HIS A 383 4.58 14.38 9.43
C HIS A 383 4.39 13.95 7.96
N PRO A 384 4.12 12.67 7.72
CA PRO A 384 3.99 12.13 6.36
C PRO A 384 2.59 12.31 5.76
N GLY A 385 1.64 12.92 6.46
CA GLY A 385 0.24 12.94 6.05
C GLY A 385 -0.52 11.67 6.43
N LEU A 386 -1.61 11.38 5.72
CA LEU A 386 -2.54 10.30 6.04
C LEU A 386 -2.06 8.93 5.57
N CYS A 387 -1.20 8.88 4.55
CA CYS A 387 -0.61 7.64 4.03
C CYS A 387 0.93 7.72 4.10
N TYR A 388 1.52 7.00 5.05
CA TYR A 388 2.95 6.98 5.30
C TYR A 388 3.71 6.10 4.30
N THR A 389 4.87 6.59 3.86
CA THR A 389 5.89 5.83 3.13
C THR A 389 7.27 6.05 3.75
N ARG A 390 8.18 5.11 3.60
CA ARG A 390 9.50 5.13 4.25
C ARG A 390 10.41 6.24 3.74
N ASN A 391 10.30 6.58 2.46
CA ASN A 391 11.14 7.55 1.77
C ASN A 391 10.50 8.02 0.47
N GLN A 392 11.11 8.99 -0.22
CA GLN A 392 10.63 9.55 -1.48
C GLN A 392 10.52 8.52 -2.62
N THR A 393 11.39 7.51 -2.65
CA THR A 393 11.32 6.44 -3.66
C THR A 393 10.06 5.59 -3.48
N GLU A 394 9.77 5.12 -2.26
CA GLU A 394 8.54 4.37 -1.98
C GLU A 394 7.29 5.23 -2.20
N ARG A 395 7.36 6.52 -1.86
CA ARG A 395 6.30 7.49 -2.12
C ARG A 395 5.97 7.56 -3.62
N ALA A 396 6.98 7.65 -4.47
CA ALA A 396 6.85 7.67 -5.91
C ALA A 396 6.22 6.37 -6.46
N GLU A 397 6.65 5.20 -5.96
CA GLU A 397 6.06 3.90 -6.33
C GLU A 397 4.58 3.79 -5.89
N MET A 398 4.25 4.25 -4.69
CA MET A 398 2.86 4.24 -4.20
C MET A 398 1.97 5.17 -5.00
N TYR A 399 2.49 6.35 -5.41
CA TYR A 399 1.80 7.24 -6.33
C TYR A 399 1.45 6.53 -7.65
N TYR A 400 2.44 5.94 -8.30
CA TYR A 400 2.27 5.20 -9.55
C TYR A 400 1.22 4.09 -9.42
N ARG A 401 1.34 3.26 -8.38
CA ARG A 401 0.42 2.16 -8.10
C ARG A 401 -1.02 2.63 -7.91
N TYR A 402 -1.22 3.72 -7.17
CA TYR A 402 -2.55 4.30 -6.93
C TYR A 402 -3.20 4.80 -8.23
N VAL A 403 -2.49 5.65 -8.97
CA VAL A 403 -3.01 6.21 -10.24
C VAL A 403 -3.25 5.12 -11.28
N ARG A 404 -2.36 4.12 -11.37
CA ARG A 404 -2.56 2.98 -12.27
C ARG A 404 -3.84 2.22 -11.93
N SER A 405 -4.08 1.89 -10.69
CA SER A 405 -5.29 1.18 -10.26
C SER A 405 -6.56 2.00 -10.57
N ALA A 406 -6.47 3.32 -10.51
CA ALA A 406 -7.55 4.22 -10.92
C ALA A 406 -7.79 4.21 -12.44
N LEU A 407 -6.72 4.26 -13.24
CA LEU A 407 -6.79 4.19 -14.70
C LEU A 407 -7.43 2.89 -15.20
N GLU A 408 -7.20 1.79 -14.54
CA GLU A 408 -7.77 0.47 -14.86
C GLU A 408 -9.26 0.38 -14.50
N HIS A 409 -9.74 1.15 -13.53
CA HIS A 409 -11.10 1.06 -13.00
C HIS A 409 -12.15 1.67 -13.95
N PRO A 410 -13.28 0.98 -14.27
CA PRO A 410 -14.22 1.41 -15.29
C PRO A 410 -14.96 2.73 -15.00
N ASN A 411 -15.21 3.04 -13.74
CA ASN A 411 -15.96 4.23 -13.32
C ASN A 411 -15.08 5.46 -13.04
N LEU A 412 -13.77 5.28 -12.76
CA LEU A 412 -12.90 6.40 -12.42
C LEU A 412 -12.54 7.21 -13.67
N ILE A 413 -12.60 8.54 -13.58
CA ILE A 413 -12.32 9.48 -14.68
C ILE A 413 -11.21 10.49 -14.35
N GLY A 414 -10.65 10.40 -13.15
CA GLY A 414 -9.54 11.25 -12.75
C GLY A 414 -9.12 11.05 -11.30
N THR A 415 -7.90 11.50 -11.03
CA THR A 415 -7.29 11.52 -9.68
C THR A 415 -6.55 12.84 -9.47
N HIS A 416 -6.79 13.50 -8.32
CA HIS A 416 -6.17 14.75 -7.96
C HIS A 416 -5.33 14.57 -6.69
N TRP A 417 -4.04 14.83 -6.80
CA TRP A 417 -3.08 14.72 -5.69
C TRP A 417 -3.23 15.88 -4.71
N HIS A 418 -3.24 15.63 -3.43
CA HIS A 418 -3.21 16.63 -2.36
C HIS A 418 -1.83 16.64 -1.70
N GLN A 419 -0.96 17.58 -2.02
CA GLN A 419 -1.09 18.85 -2.76
C GLN A 419 0.21 19.18 -3.54
N PHE A 420 0.25 20.33 -4.21
CA PHE A 420 1.35 20.72 -5.09
C PHE A 420 2.68 20.91 -4.38
N SER A 421 2.71 21.64 -3.27
CA SER A 421 3.90 21.85 -2.45
C SER A 421 3.70 21.32 -1.02
N ASP A 422 4.78 21.06 -0.31
CA ASP A 422 4.73 20.71 1.11
C ASP A 422 4.03 21.79 1.93
N GLN A 423 3.52 21.40 3.07
CA GLN A 423 2.85 22.31 4.00
C GLN A 423 3.87 23.01 4.92
N ALA A 424 3.43 24.01 5.68
CA ALA A 424 4.24 24.69 6.66
C ALA A 424 4.74 23.71 7.74
N CYS A 425 6.05 23.66 7.99
CA CYS A 425 6.66 22.68 8.91
C CYS A 425 6.15 22.79 10.35
N THR A 426 5.73 23.96 10.80
CA THR A 426 5.14 24.19 12.13
C THR A 426 3.62 24.11 12.15
N GLY A 427 2.99 23.72 11.05
CA GLY A 427 1.56 23.60 10.86
C GLY A 427 0.92 24.81 10.18
N ARG A 428 0.06 24.54 9.20
CA ARG A 428 -0.79 25.54 8.53
C ARG A 428 -1.99 25.91 9.42
N PHE A 429 -3.01 26.55 8.87
CA PHE A 429 -4.18 27.07 9.59
C PHE A 429 -4.98 26.01 10.40
N ASP A 430 -5.02 24.75 9.96
CA ASP A 430 -5.70 23.63 10.63
C ASP A 430 -4.74 22.75 11.47
N GLY A 431 -3.43 23.04 11.41
CA GLY A 431 -2.38 22.38 12.15
C GLY A 431 -1.63 21.30 11.37
N GLU A 432 -2.02 21.00 10.13
CA GLU A 432 -1.28 20.04 9.30
C GLU A 432 0.11 20.56 8.92
N ASN A 433 1.09 19.64 8.91
CA ASN A 433 2.48 19.91 8.53
C ASN A 433 3.07 18.77 7.71
N PHE A 434 2.37 18.39 6.66
CA PHE A 434 2.64 17.19 5.88
C PHE A 434 3.72 17.40 4.82
N GLN A 435 4.62 16.40 4.68
CA GLN A 435 5.54 16.29 3.55
C GLN A 435 4.86 15.49 2.42
N VAL A 436 4.02 16.15 1.66
CA VAL A 436 3.21 15.54 0.60
C VAL A 436 3.28 16.31 -0.73
N GLY A 437 4.05 17.39 -0.81
CA GLY A 437 4.20 18.19 -2.02
C GLY A 437 4.91 17.45 -3.15
N PHE A 438 4.65 17.82 -4.39
CA PHE A 438 5.55 17.50 -5.50
C PHE A 438 6.79 18.37 -5.47
N THR A 439 6.71 19.51 -4.79
CA THR A 439 7.83 20.37 -4.44
C THR A 439 7.88 20.61 -2.94
N ASP A 440 9.04 20.94 -2.42
CA ASP A 440 9.20 21.46 -1.07
C ASP A 440 8.71 22.93 -0.97
N ILE A 441 8.80 23.54 0.23
CA ILE A 441 8.43 24.94 0.45
C ILE A 441 9.43 25.95 -0.16
N CYS A 442 10.57 25.47 -0.66
CA CYS A 442 11.54 26.22 -1.44
C CYS A 442 11.27 26.12 -2.94
N ASP A 443 10.15 25.53 -3.31
CA ASP A 443 9.74 25.30 -4.69
C ASP A 443 10.74 24.41 -5.46
N THR A 444 11.34 23.42 -4.80
CA THR A 444 12.28 22.44 -5.39
C THR A 444 11.58 21.09 -5.62
N PRO A 445 11.56 20.56 -6.86
CA PRO A 445 10.87 19.29 -7.16
C PRO A 445 11.50 18.07 -6.47
N TYR A 446 10.66 17.15 -6.06
CA TYR A 446 11.04 15.79 -5.65
C TYR A 446 11.15 14.89 -6.89
N TYR A 447 12.34 14.76 -7.45
CA TYR A 447 12.56 14.10 -8.74
C TYR A 447 12.21 12.62 -8.76
N GLU A 448 12.25 11.94 -7.62
CA GLU A 448 11.77 10.56 -7.47
C GLU A 448 10.29 10.46 -7.84
N THR A 449 9.48 11.38 -7.28
CA THR A 449 8.03 11.44 -7.58
C THR A 449 7.78 11.95 -9.00
N VAL A 450 8.51 12.98 -9.46
CA VAL A 450 8.40 13.53 -10.82
C VAL A 450 8.67 12.45 -11.87
N GLY A 451 9.65 11.57 -11.65
CA GLY A 451 9.92 10.43 -12.54
C GLY A 451 8.71 9.52 -12.72
N LYS A 452 8.01 9.19 -11.63
CA LYS A 452 6.81 8.35 -11.67
C LYS A 452 5.56 9.08 -12.19
N LEU A 453 5.47 10.36 -11.95
CA LEU A 453 4.45 11.22 -12.57
C LEU A 453 4.54 11.16 -14.11
N ARG A 454 5.73 11.35 -14.65
CA ARG A 454 6.00 11.24 -16.09
C ARG A 454 5.67 9.86 -16.62
N GLU A 455 6.15 8.82 -15.93
CA GLU A 455 5.94 7.43 -16.31
C GLU A 455 4.46 7.12 -16.49
N ILE A 456 3.64 7.44 -15.48
CA ILE A 456 2.20 7.14 -15.52
C ILE A 456 1.42 8.12 -16.41
N GLY A 457 1.77 9.41 -16.38
CA GLY A 457 1.04 10.45 -17.09
C GLY A 457 1.22 10.39 -18.61
N TYR A 458 2.41 10.02 -19.07
CA TYR A 458 2.67 9.89 -20.51
C TYR A 458 2.02 8.64 -21.12
N ASP A 459 1.75 7.60 -20.29
CA ASP A 459 1.13 6.34 -20.75
C ASP A 459 -0.35 6.20 -20.32
N MET A 460 -0.90 7.20 -19.63
CA MET A 460 -2.22 7.09 -18.99
C MET A 460 -3.36 6.70 -19.94
N TYR A 461 -3.32 7.17 -21.17
CA TYR A 461 -4.36 6.87 -22.16
C TYR A 461 -4.27 5.45 -22.71
N ASN A 462 -3.05 4.95 -22.90
CA ASN A 462 -2.86 3.54 -23.27
C ASN A 462 -3.32 2.62 -22.13
N ILE A 463 -2.90 2.89 -20.89
CA ILE A 463 -3.36 2.14 -19.71
C ILE A 463 -4.90 2.17 -19.64
N ARG A 464 -5.49 3.36 -19.70
CA ARG A 464 -6.94 3.54 -19.60
C ARG A 464 -7.72 2.81 -20.68
N SER A 465 -7.26 2.85 -21.93
CA SER A 465 -7.92 2.22 -23.06
C SER A 465 -7.80 0.69 -23.04
N GLY A 466 -6.86 0.14 -22.30
CA GLY A 466 -6.47 -1.26 -22.39
C GLY A 466 -5.64 -1.57 -23.65
N ALA A 467 -5.25 -0.53 -24.40
CA ALA A 467 -4.30 -0.66 -25.51
C ALA A 467 -2.86 -0.79 -25.01
N SER A 468 -2.65 -0.55 -23.74
CA SER A 468 -1.39 -0.79 -23.00
C SER A 468 -1.21 -2.30 -22.71
N SER A 469 -1.21 -3.09 -23.77
CA SER A 469 -0.48 -4.36 -23.79
C SER A 469 0.99 -4.12 -24.19
N VAL A 470 1.43 -2.86 -24.34
CA VAL A 470 2.77 -2.48 -24.77
C VAL A 470 3.18 -1.22 -24.02
N GLY A 471 3.88 -1.35 -22.88
CA GLY A 471 4.53 -0.23 -22.23
C GLY A 471 4.36 -0.06 -20.75
N ASN A 472 4.25 -1.15 -20.02
CA ASN A 472 4.47 -1.16 -18.57
C ASN A 472 5.96 -1.29 -18.27
N ASN A 473 6.42 -0.85 -17.12
CA ASN A 473 7.66 -1.41 -16.59
C ASN A 473 7.56 -2.95 -16.38
N SER A 474 6.35 -3.56 -16.38
CA SER A 474 6.14 -4.98 -16.64
C SER A 474 6.24 -5.35 -18.14
N ASP A 475 6.06 -4.42 -19.07
CA ASP A 475 6.11 -4.67 -20.52
C ASP A 475 7.50 -4.44 -21.13
N LYS A 476 8.46 -4.00 -20.33
CA LYS A 476 9.88 -4.17 -20.61
C LYS A 476 10.41 -5.53 -20.16
N GLU A 477 9.57 -6.30 -19.48
CA GLU A 477 9.92 -7.59 -18.90
C GLU A 477 9.00 -8.70 -19.46
N ALA A 478 9.62 -9.76 -19.98
CA ALA A 478 8.94 -11.00 -20.28
C ALA A 478 8.90 -11.86 -19.03
N PHE A 479 7.74 -12.37 -18.65
CA PHE A 479 7.60 -13.27 -17.51
C PHE A 479 7.60 -14.73 -17.97
N VAL A 480 8.49 -15.52 -17.39
CA VAL A 480 8.69 -16.95 -17.71
C VAL A 480 8.28 -17.78 -16.50
N ASN A 481 7.41 -18.78 -16.71
CA ASN A 481 7.04 -19.72 -15.65
C ASN A 481 8.26 -20.48 -15.15
N ALA A 482 8.54 -20.40 -13.86
CA ALA A 482 9.72 -20.99 -13.23
C ALA A 482 9.72 -22.53 -13.27
N GLU A 483 8.57 -23.17 -13.52
CA GLU A 483 8.49 -24.62 -13.73
C GLU A 483 9.27 -25.07 -14.99
N SER A 484 9.37 -24.21 -15.99
CA SER A 484 10.18 -24.49 -17.20
C SER A 484 11.68 -24.33 -17.00
N LEU A 485 12.09 -23.87 -15.82
CA LEU A 485 13.49 -23.70 -15.43
C LEU A 485 13.93 -24.85 -14.52
N GLY A 486 15.19 -24.83 -14.07
CA GLY A 486 15.70 -25.87 -13.17
C GLY A 486 15.17 -25.73 -11.75
N VAL A 487 14.15 -26.49 -11.36
CA VAL A 487 13.59 -26.53 -10.00
C VAL A 487 14.26 -27.67 -9.22
N TYR A 488 14.85 -27.35 -8.09
CA TYR A 488 15.62 -28.28 -7.26
C TYR A 488 15.30 -28.10 -5.77
N GLY A 489 15.77 -29.03 -4.93
CA GLY A 489 15.50 -29.00 -3.49
C GLY A 489 14.20 -29.73 -3.10
N ILE A 490 13.52 -30.30 -4.07
CA ILE A 490 12.36 -31.17 -3.88
C ILE A 490 12.85 -32.53 -3.36
N PHE A 491 12.26 -33.01 -2.29
CA PHE A 491 12.61 -34.30 -1.71
C PHE A 491 12.04 -35.45 -2.55
N LEU A 492 10.74 -35.46 -2.76
CA LEU A 492 10.01 -36.42 -3.63
C LEU A 492 8.97 -35.62 -4.44
N PRO A 493 8.88 -35.79 -5.76
CA PRO A 493 7.93 -35.11 -6.58
C PRO A 493 6.48 -35.28 -6.11
N TYR A 494 5.71 -34.19 -6.17
CA TYR A 494 4.29 -34.19 -5.88
C TYR A 494 3.52 -33.63 -7.09
N GLU A 495 2.75 -34.46 -7.75
CA GLU A 495 2.06 -34.14 -9.00
C GLU A 495 1.12 -32.93 -8.81
N GLY A 496 1.16 -31.99 -9.73
CA GLY A 496 0.40 -30.73 -9.65
C GLY A 496 0.95 -29.70 -8.65
N HIS A 497 2.04 -29.99 -7.93
CA HIS A 497 2.64 -29.10 -6.91
C HIS A 497 4.15 -28.95 -7.12
N PRO A 498 4.59 -28.25 -8.17
CA PRO A 498 5.98 -28.25 -8.64
C PRO A 498 6.97 -27.64 -7.64
N PHE A 499 6.51 -26.87 -6.67
CA PHE A 499 7.36 -26.24 -5.64
C PHE A 499 7.17 -26.80 -4.24
N SER A 500 6.39 -27.88 -4.09
CA SER A 500 6.22 -28.60 -2.81
C SER A 500 7.34 -29.61 -2.58
N ARG A 501 7.75 -29.78 -1.31
CA ARG A 501 8.85 -30.73 -0.99
C ARG A 501 8.50 -32.18 -1.21
N MET A 502 7.27 -32.59 -0.88
CA MET A 502 6.80 -33.96 -1.03
C MET A 502 5.28 -34.08 -0.97
N ASP A 503 4.76 -35.17 -1.49
CA ASP A 503 3.36 -35.58 -1.30
C ASP A 503 3.13 -36.07 0.15
N PRO A 504 2.31 -35.38 0.95
CA PRO A 504 2.01 -35.83 2.31
C PRO A 504 1.13 -37.08 2.37
N GLU A 505 0.30 -37.32 1.37
CA GLU A 505 -0.69 -38.42 1.39
C GLU A 505 0.00 -39.75 1.21
N LYS A 506 1.04 -39.83 0.37
CA LYS A 506 1.82 -41.04 0.12
C LYS A 506 2.36 -41.69 1.41
N TYR A 507 2.68 -40.89 2.42
CA TYR A 507 3.26 -41.36 3.69
C TYR A 507 2.31 -41.20 4.87
N GLY A 508 1.02 -40.96 4.62
CA GLY A 508 0.00 -40.82 5.66
C GLY A 508 0.21 -39.62 6.58
N LEU A 509 0.85 -38.57 6.08
CA LEU A 509 1.04 -37.35 6.87
C LEU A 509 -0.27 -36.56 6.92
N THR A 510 -0.69 -36.16 8.11
CA THR A 510 -1.97 -35.43 8.32
C THR A 510 -1.77 -34.13 9.09
N GLY A 511 -2.77 -33.23 9.07
CA GLY A 511 -2.80 -32.01 9.86
C GLY A 511 -1.57 -31.11 9.64
N SER A 512 -0.92 -30.72 10.73
CA SER A 512 0.27 -29.86 10.70
C SER A 512 1.48 -30.47 9.96
N LEU A 513 1.61 -31.80 9.96
CA LEU A 513 2.68 -32.49 9.20
C LEU A 513 2.43 -32.37 7.70
N ALA A 514 1.22 -32.62 7.23
CA ALA A 514 0.84 -32.47 5.83
C ALA A 514 1.04 -31.03 5.32
N ALA A 515 0.59 -30.05 6.11
CA ALA A 515 0.79 -28.64 5.77
C ALA A 515 2.27 -28.29 5.60
N LYS A 516 3.13 -28.77 6.51
CA LYS A 516 4.58 -28.53 6.43
C LYS A 516 5.28 -29.30 5.31
N ALA A 517 4.80 -30.48 4.95
CA ALA A 517 5.32 -31.26 3.84
C ALA A 517 5.15 -30.54 2.49
N ARG A 518 4.08 -29.78 2.34
CA ARG A 518 3.81 -28.97 1.13
C ARG A 518 4.64 -27.69 1.04
N GLN A 519 5.22 -27.19 2.14
CA GLN A 519 5.99 -25.95 2.13
C GLN A 519 7.23 -26.06 1.22
N SER A 520 7.59 -24.93 0.60
CA SER A 520 8.68 -24.85 -0.38
C SER A 520 10.08 -24.73 0.27
N THR A 521 10.22 -25.17 1.50
CA THR A 521 11.45 -25.07 2.31
C THR A 521 12.65 -25.71 1.63
N GLY A 522 13.69 -24.94 1.34
CA GLY A 522 14.91 -25.42 0.70
C GLY A 522 14.78 -25.66 -0.81
N VAL A 523 13.60 -25.46 -1.40
CA VAL A 523 13.42 -25.47 -2.85
C VAL A 523 14.03 -24.21 -3.45
N TYR A 524 14.66 -24.34 -4.58
CA TYR A 524 15.24 -23.23 -5.34
C TYR A 524 15.11 -23.44 -6.85
N VAL A 525 15.07 -22.32 -7.58
CA VAL A 525 15.10 -22.30 -9.04
C VAL A 525 16.51 -21.91 -9.49
N ALA A 526 17.13 -22.71 -10.36
CA ALA A 526 18.42 -22.42 -10.97
C ALA A 526 18.23 -22.06 -12.44
N PHE A 527 18.73 -20.91 -12.85
CA PHE A 527 18.62 -20.42 -14.22
C PHE A 527 19.79 -19.52 -14.60
N SER A 528 19.98 -19.31 -15.89
CA SER A 528 20.90 -18.33 -16.43
C SER A 528 20.16 -17.27 -17.24
N THR A 529 20.65 -16.03 -17.21
CA THR A 529 20.07 -14.92 -17.97
C THR A 529 21.11 -13.85 -18.30
N ASP A 530 20.95 -13.19 -19.42
CA ASP A 530 21.72 -11.99 -19.80
C ASP A 530 20.98 -10.68 -19.46
N SER A 531 19.76 -10.76 -18.93
CA SER A 531 18.96 -9.60 -18.53
C SER A 531 19.70 -8.69 -17.56
N LYS A 532 19.44 -7.38 -17.66
CA LYS A 532 19.88 -6.36 -16.69
C LYS A 532 18.85 -6.16 -15.57
N THR A 533 17.62 -6.61 -15.81
CA THR A 533 16.52 -6.55 -14.85
C THR A 533 16.10 -7.96 -14.46
N LEU A 534 15.79 -8.16 -13.18
CA LEU A 534 15.14 -9.36 -12.67
C LEU A 534 13.97 -8.98 -11.77
N SER A 535 12.82 -9.53 -12.08
CA SER A 535 11.58 -9.41 -11.30
C SER A 535 11.03 -10.79 -10.97
N ALA A 536 10.13 -10.88 -10.01
CA ALA A 536 9.39 -12.11 -9.73
C ALA A 536 7.93 -11.81 -9.43
N ARG A 537 7.05 -12.68 -9.90
CA ARG A 537 5.64 -12.81 -9.49
C ARG A 537 5.45 -14.18 -8.88
N TRP A 538 4.90 -14.24 -7.68
CA TRP A 538 4.65 -15.53 -7.04
C TRP A 538 3.38 -15.50 -6.21
N LYS A 539 2.78 -16.68 -6.09
CA LYS A 539 1.58 -16.89 -5.29
C LYS A 539 1.88 -17.82 -4.13
N THR A 540 1.47 -17.41 -2.94
CA THR A 540 1.60 -18.21 -1.71
C THR A 540 0.24 -18.49 -1.09
N SER A 541 0.20 -19.18 0.06
CA SER A 541 -1.03 -19.36 0.82
C SER A 541 -1.51 -18.04 1.45
N ALA A 542 -2.77 -18.01 1.90
CA ALA A 542 -3.38 -16.88 2.58
C ALA A 542 -2.88 -16.69 4.04
N LEU A 543 -1.93 -17.50 4.51
CA LEU A 543 -1.38 -17.38 5.86
C LEU A 543 -0.69 -16.03 6.05
N LYS A 544 -1.17 -15.26 7.02
CA LYS A 544 -0.44 -14.10 7.56
C LYS A 544 0.73 -14.62 8.42
N VAL A 545 1.66 -13.76 8.78
CA VAL A 545 2.90 -14.14 9.51
C VAL A 545 2.65 -15.17 10.60
N VAL A 546 3.36 -16.30 10.54
CA VAL A 546 3.26 -17.42 11.49
C VAL A 546 4.42 -17.36 12.47
N GLY A 547 4.15 -16.93 13.68
CA GLY A 547 5.12 -16.91 14.78
C GLY A 547 5.85 -15.56 14.92
N THR A 548 6.49 -15.40 16.08
CA THR A 548 7.10 -14.14 16.49
C THR A 548 8.60 -14.07 16.17
N ASN A 549 9.20 -15.16 15.72
CA ASN A 549 10.64 -15.32 15.51
C ASN A 549 11.07 -15.39 14.03
N THR A 550 10.12 -15.48 13.08
CA THR A 550 10.41 -15.61 11.66
C THR A 550 9.78 -14.45 10.89
N GLY A 551 10.61 -13.63 10.24
CA GLY A 551 10.15 -12.46 9.48
C GLY A 551 9.49 -12.84 8.15
N ALA A 552 8.74 -11.90 7.56
CA ALA A 552 8.01 -12.10 6.30
C ALA A 552 8.92 -12.55 5.14
N ASN A 553 10.14 -12.04 5.05
CA ASN A 553 11.09 -12.42 4.00
C ASN A 553 11.48 -13.89 4.05
N ALA A 554 11.67 -14.47 5.24
CA ALA A 554 11.96 -15.89 5.38
C ALA A 554 10.70 -16.75 5.21
N GLN A 555 9.55 -16.23 5.62
CA GLN A 555 8.30 -16.97 5.59
C GLN A 555 7.72 -17.09 4.17
N LYS A 556 7.65 -15.98 3.41
CA LYS A 556 6.94 -15.86 2.12
C LYS A 556 7.79 -15.24 0.99
N GLY A 557 8.95 -14.67 1.30
CA GLY A 557 9.80 -13.98 0.33
C GLY A 557 10.70 -14.93 -0.47
N LEU A 558 11.26 -14.40 -1.56
CA LEU A 558 12.24 -15.09 -2.39
C LEU A 558 13.63 -14.50 -2.14
N ASP A 559 14.69 -15.34 -2.28
CA ASP A 559 16.07 -14.95 -1.93
C ASP A 559 17.03 -15.28 -3.07
N LEU A 560 17.53 -14.25 -3.77
CA LEU A 560 18.30 -14.36 -4.99
C LEU A 560 19.81 -14.33 -4.72
N TYR A 561 20.51 -15.30 -5.29
CA TYR A 561 21.97 -15.38 -5.35
C TYR A 561 22.44 -15.40 -6.81
N ILE A 562 23.53 -14.71 -7.12
CA ILE A 562 24.16 -14.69 -8.44
C ILE A 562 25.60 -15.18 -8.28
N LYS A 563 26.06 -15.99 -9.24
CA LYS A 563 27.43 -16.51 -9.24
C LYS A 563 28.42 -15.44 -9.65
N LYS A 564 29.40 -15.17 -8.79
CA LYS A 564 30.51 -14.25 -9.03
C LYS A 564 31.82 -14.87 -8.56
N ASP A 565 32.80 -14.88 -9.40
CA ASP A 565 34.12 -15.44 -9.10
C ASP A 565 34.07 -16.88 -8.57
N GLY A 566 33.20 -17.71 -9.16
CA GLY A 566 32.97 -19.10 -8.77
C GLY A 566 32.16 -19.31 -7.49
N ARG A 567 31.71 -18.24 -6.82
CA ARG A 567 30.92 -18.29 -5.57
C ARG A 567 29.51 -17.75 -5.78
N TRP A 568 28.54 -18.30 -5.04
CA TRP A 568 27.18 -17.79 -4.98
C TRP A 568 27.12 -16.61 -4.00
N VAL A 569 26.89 -15.42 -4.52
CA VAL A 569 26.84 -14.17 -3.76
C VAL A 569 25.40 -13.70 -3.66
N PHE A 570 24.98 -13.27 -2.48
CA PHE A 570 23.67 -12.66 -2.29
C PHE A 570 23.50 -11.44 -3.21
N ALA A 571 22.38 -11.39 -3.89
CA ALA A 571 22.07 -10.32 -4.83
C ALA A 571 20.86 -9.49 -4.41
N ALA A 572 19.73 -10.14 -4.04
CA ALA A 572 18.52 -9.43 -3.67
C ALA A 572 17.54 -10.34 -2.90
N THR A 573 16.61 -9.73 -2.20
CA THR A 573 15.44 -10.39 -1.60
C THR A 573 14.16 -9.82 -2.21
N ALA A 574 13.28 -10.66 -2.74
CA ALA A 574 11.93 -10.27 -3.10
C ALA A 574 11.03 -10.35 -1.84
N ALA A 575 10.83 -9.21 -1.20
CA ALA A 575 9.95 -9.11 -0.03
C ALA A 575 8.49 -9.33 -0.45
N PRO A 576 7.71 -10.16 0.28
CA PRO A 576 6.31 -10.38 -0.03
C PRO A 576 5.47 -9.14 0.23
N ASP A 577 4.35 -9.01 -0.47
CA ASP A 577 3.34 -8.01 -0.14
C ASP A 577 2.49 -8.51 1.04
N MET A 578 2.69 -7.88 2.20
CA MET A 578 1.98 -8.21 3.45
C MET A 578 0.85 -7.23 3.76
N LYS A 579 0.63 -6.21 2.91
CA LYS A 579 -0.45 -5.22 3.06
C LYS A 579 -1.67 -5.57 2.22
N GLY A 580 -1.48 -6.31 1.11
CA GLY A 580 -2.54 -6.77 0.22
C GLY A 580 -3.24 -8.03 0.74
N ASP A 581 -3.55 -8.93 -0.17
CA ASP A 581 -4.19 -10.23 0.14
C ASP A 581 -3.24 -11.23 0.82
N CYS A 582 -1.96 -10.91 0.90
CA CYS A 582 -0.87 -11.78 1.39
C CYS A 582 -0.70 -13.08 0.56
N ILE A 583 -1.33 -13.17 -0.61
CA ILE A 583 -1.33 -14.32 -1.51
C ILE A 583 -0.53 -14.03 -2.77
N HIS A 584 -0.83 -12.90 -3.43
CA HIS A 584 -0.21 -12.50 -4.68
C HIS A 584 0.89 -11.49 -4.43
N HIS A 585 2.07 -11.80 -4.91
CA HIS A 585 3.26 -10.99 -4.69
C HIS A 585 3.94 -10.66 -6.03
N GLU A 586 4.40 -9.44 -6.17
CA GLU A 586 5.23 -9.02 -7.30
C GLU A 586 6.36 -8.13 -6.78
N ARG A 587 7.60 -8.36 -7.23
CA ARG A 587 8.75 -7.58 -6.82
C ARG A 587 9.81 -7.51 -7.91
N LYS A 588 10.22 -6.30 -8.27
CA LYS A 588 11.47 -6.08 -8.98
C LYS A 588 12.63 -6.25 -8.01
N MET A 589 13.51 -7.19 -8.29
CA MET A 589 14.66 -7.53 -7.45
C MET A 589 15.90 -6.72 -7.83
N LEU A 590 16.19 -6.64 -9.13
CA LEU A 590 17.35 -5.94 -9.67
C LEU A 590 16.94 -5.21 -10.96
N SER A 591 17.58 -4.07 -11.28
CA SER A 591 17.26 -3.25 -12.47
C SER A 591 18.46 -2.79 -13.27
N THR A 592 19.69 -3.01 -12.80
CA THR A 592 20.92 -2.52 -13.45
C THR A 592 22.07 -3.51 -13.29
N MET A 593 21.80 -4.78 -13.61
CA MET A 593 22.87 -5.79 -13.60
C MET A 593 23.91 -5.55 -14.71
N PRO A 594 25.14 -5.96 -14.49
CA PRO A 594 26.18 -5.90 -15.51
C PRO A 594 25.82 -6.68 -16.79
N ASP A 595 26.45 -6.31 -17.91
CA ASP A 595 26.33 -7.05 -19.16
C ASP A 595 26.83 -8.51 -19.03
N GLY A 596 26.39 -9.37 -19.94
CA GLY A 596 26.73 -10.78 -19.99
C GLY A 596 25.78 -11.71 -19.24
N VAL A 597 26.00 -13.01 -19.44
CA VAL A 597 25.17 -14.07 -18.83
C VAL A 597 25.50 -14.24 -17.35
N LYS A 598 24.46 -14.27 -16.50
CA LYS A 598 24.52 -14.51 -15.05
C LYS A 598 23.90 -15.86 -14.72
N GLU A 599 24.57 -16.67 -13.92
CA GLU A 599 23.99 -17.87 -13.29
C GLU A 599 23.31 -17.44 -11.98
N CYS A 600 22.06 -17.84 -11.79
CA CYS A 600 21.19 -17.40 -10.70
C CYS A 600 20.63 -18.61 -9.91
N LEU A 601 20.50 -18.43 -8.58
CA LEU A 601 19.75 -19.30 -7.68
C LEU A 601 18.70 -18.47 -6.96
N LEU A 602 17.43 -18.84 -7.08
CA LEU A 602 16.31 -18.19 -6.39
C LEU A 602 15.71 -19.16 -5.37
N TYR A 603 16.03 -18.97 -4.09
CA TYR A 603 15.46 -19.79 -3.00
C TYR A 603 14.02 -19.37 -2.71
N LEU A 604 13.16 -20.36 -2.52
CA LEU A 604 11.75 -20.20 -2.22
C LEU A 604 11.51 -20.08 -0.70
N PRO A 605 10.31 -19.64 -0.26
CA PRO A 605 9.96 -19.47 1.14
C PRO A 605 10.24 -20.67 2.03
N LEU A 606 10.63 -20.42 3.30
CA LEU A 606 10.85 -21.48 4.28
C LEU A 606 9.54 -21.99 4.91
N PHE A 607 8.55 -21.09 5.10
CA PHE A 607 7.36 -21.43 5.92
C PHE A 607 6.04 -21.27 5.16
N ASP A 608 6.09 -21.24 3.82
CA ASP A 608 4.89 -21.21 3.01
C ASP A 608 5.01 -22.10 1.77
N VAL A 609 3.87 -22.36 1.15
CA VAL A 609 3.73 -23.04 -0.13
C VAL A 609 3.81 -22.00 -1.24
N VAL A 610 4.58 -22.25 -2.28
CA VAL A 610 4.51 -21.51 -3.53
C VAL A 610 3.62 -22.26 -4.50
N ASP A 611 2.49 -21.69 -4.89
CA ASP A 611 1.56 -22.30 -5.86
C ASP A 611 1.97 -21.99 -7.30
N SER A 612 2.51 -20.78 -7.56
CA SER A 612 3.01 -20.37 -8.87
C SER A 612 4.17 -19.39 -8.71
N LEU A 613 5.09 -19.41 -9.66
CA LEU A 613 6.25 -18.51 -9.71
C LEU A 613 6.59 -18.19 -11.16
N GLU A 614 6.71 -16.89 -11.48
CA GLU A 614 7.19 -16.39 -12.75
C GLU A 614 8.39 -15.47 -12.50
N ILE A 615 9.40 -15.56 -13.38
CA ILE A 615 10.61 -14.72 -13.36
C ILE A 615 10.54 -13.75 -14.51
N GLY A 616 10.56 -12.44 -14.21
CA GLY A 616 10.57 -11.34 -15.17
C GLY A 616 12.00 -10.95 -15.57
N ILE A 617 12.22 -10.85 -16.87
CA ILE A 617 13.47 -10.42 -17.52
C ILE A 617 13.18 -9.33 -18.55
N ASP A 618 14.19 -8.56 -18.97
CA ASP A 618 14.02 -7.59 -20.05
C ASP A 618 13.54 -8.27 -21.34
N LEU A 619 12.64 -7.63 -22.11
CA LEU A 619 11.94 -8.21 -23.28
C LEU A 619 12.88 -8.86 -24.32
N ASN A 620 14.05 -8.30 -24.51
CA ASN A 620 15.02 -8.79 -25.50
C ASN A 620 16.11 -9.67 -24.89
N SER A 621 15.95 -10.05 -23.63
CA SER A 621 16.89 -10.89 -22.92
C SER A 621 16.46 -12.35 -22.95
N THR A 622 17.42 -13.22 -22.68
CA THR A 622 17.22 -14.68 -22.61
C THR A 622 17.21 -15.15 -21.17
N ILE A 623 16.41 -16.16 -20.89
CA ILE A 623 16.46 -16.95 -19.66
C ILE A 623 16.42 -18.44 -20.03
N SER A 624 17.25 -19.23 -19.37
CA SER A 624 17.34 -20.67 -19.64
C SER A 624 17.49 -21.45 -18.33
N ALA A 625 16.96 -22.67 -18.31
CA ALA A 625 17.17 -23.59 -17.21
C ALA A 625 18.68 -23.86 -17.01
N LEU A 626 19.12 -23.82 -15.77
CA LEU A 626 20.47 -24.22 -15.41
C LEU A 626 20.42 -25.63 -14.81
N PRO A 627 21.25 -26.57 -15.26
CA PRO A 627 21.43 -27.87 -14.60
C PRO A 627 21.78 -27.65 -13.12
N ASN A 628 21.38 -28.60 -12.25
CA ASN A 628 21.68 -28.47 -10.83
C ASN A 628 23.18 -28.19 -10.61
N PRO A 629 23.54 -27.00 -10.09
CA PRO A 629 24.95 -26.65 -9.91
C PRO A 629 25.62 -27.43 -8.77
N PHE A 630 24.84 -28.16 -8.00
CA PHE A 630 25.28 -28.92 -6.84
C PHE A 630 25.27 -30.42 -7.12
N LYS A 631 26.22 -31.11 -6.52
CA LYS A 631 26.41 -32.57 -6.69
C LYS A 631 26.27 -33.25 -5.35
N ARG A 632 26.09 -34.57 -5.35
CA ARG A 632 25.94 -35.42 -4.17
C ARG A 632 24.75 -34.99 -3.31
N LYS A 633 23.72 -35.77 -3.35
CA LYS A 633 22.45 -35.50 -2.64
C LYS A 633 22.56 -35.81 -1.15
N ILE A 634 22.48 -34.80 -0.30
CA ILE A 634 22.49 -34.91 1.15
C ILE A 634 21.12 -34.50 1.69
N VAL A 635 20.43 -35.37 2.37
CA VAL A 635 19.11 -35.12 2.93
C VAL A 635 19.23 -34.76 4.40
N PHE A 636 18.76 -33.59 4.79
CA PHE A 636 18.69 -33.11 6.17
C PHE A 636 17.27 -33.28 6.70
N LEU A 637 17.03 -34.19 7.59
CA LEU A 637 15.75 -34.36 8.29
C LEU A 637 15.84 -33.82 9.70
N GLY A 638 14.97 -32.86 10.07
CA GLY A 638 15.13 -32.25 11.37
C GLY A 638 13.92 -31.43 11.88
N SER A 639 14.23 -30.66 12.90
CA SER A 639 13.33 -29.81 13.66
C SER A 639 13.04 -28.45 12.99
N SER A 640 12.50 -27.50 13.77
CA SER A 640 12.40 -26.09 13.39
C SER A 640 13.74 -25.44 13.07
N ILE A 641 14.85 -25.93 13.64
CA ILE A 641 16.19 -25.43 13.39
C ILE A 641 16.63 -25.80 11.97
N THR A 642 16.42 -27.04 11.57
CA THR A 642 16.65 -27.50 10.20
C THR A 642 15.72 -26.82 9.21
N HIS A 643 14.46 -26.61 9.56
CA HIS A 643 13.48 -25.86 8.76
C HIS A 643 13.96 -24.43 8.45
N GLY A 644 14.69 -23.80 9.37
CA GLY A 644 15.24 -22.46 9.25
C GLY A 644 14.49 -21.40 10.06
N SER A 645 13.84 -21.78 11.17
CA SER A 645 13.18 -20.80 12.07
C SER A 645 14.19 -19.77 12.53
N ALA A 646 13.80 -18.51 12.52
CA ALA A 646 14.56 -17.31 12.86
C ALA A 646 15.71 -16.95 11.88
N ALA A 647 15.81 -17.62 10.74
CA ALA A 647 16.61 -17.11 9.62
C ALA A 647 16.01 -15.80 9.09
N SER A 648 16.84 -14.85 8.67
CA SER A 648 16.35 -13.56 8.14
C SER A 648 15.66 -13.69 6.78
N ARG A 649 16.02 -14.70 5.97
CA ARG A 649 15.51 -15.00 4.63
C ARG A 649 15.83 -16.45 4.24
N ALA A 650 15.23 -16.94 3.16
CA ALA A 650 15.24 -18.35 2.78
C ALA A 650 16.65 -18.97 2.62
N GLY A 651 17.54 -18.29 1.90
CA GLY A 651 18.90 -18.78 1.66
C GLY A 651 19.84 -18.70 2.87
N MET A 652 19.35 -18.24 4.05
CA MET A 652 20.14 -18.14 5.29
C MET A 652 19.94 -19.33 6.25
N SER A 653 19.02 -20.27 5.96
CA SER A 653 18.97 -21.53 6.71
C SER A 653 20.32 -22.25 6.62
N TYR A 654 20.75 -22.93 7.70
CA TYR A 654 22.06 -23.58 7.69
C TYR A 654 22.18 -24.67 6.63
N VAL A 655 21.09 -25.32 6.26
CA VAL A 655 21.06 -26.33 5.20
C VAL A 655 21.33 -25.71 3.83
N ALA A 656 20.65 -24.61 3.50
CA ALA A 656 20.87 -23.89 2.24
C ALA A 656 22.32 -23.35 2.14
N ARG A 657 22.83 -22.78 3.24
CA ARG A 657 24.21 -22.28 3.32
C ARG A 657 25.23 -23.42 3.18
N TYR A 658 25.07 -24.51 3.94
CA TYR A 658 25.96 -25.65 3.84
C TYR A 658 26.07 -26.20 2.41
N GLY A 659 24.90 -26.39 1.77
CA GLY A 659 24.86 -26.86 0.38
C GLY A 659 25.55 -25.92 -0.58
N ARG A 660 25.18 -24.64 -0.54
CA ARG A 660 25.69 -23.60 -1.43
C ARG A 660 27.22 -23.40 -1.27
N ASP A 661 27.69 -23.34 -0.02
CA ASP A 661 29.09 -23.01 0.28
C ASP A 661 30.03 -24.22 0.04
N ASN A 662 29.48 -25.44 0.04
CA ASN A 662 30.22 -26.67 -0.21
C ASN A 662 29.90 -27.33 -1.57
N GLY A 663 29.09 -26.75 -2.42
CA GLY A 663 28.70 -27.32 -3.72
C GLY A 663 27.96 -28.66 -3.63
N LEU A 664 27.16 -28.85 -2.54
CA LEU A 664 26.40 -30.05 -2.27
C LEU A 664 24.90 -29.85 -2.54
N TYR A 665 24.25 -30.84 -3.12
CA TYR A 665 22.80 -30.85 -3.31
C TYR A 665 22.10 -31.20 -2.00
N CYS A 666 21.85 -30.22 -1.17
CA CYS A 666 21.20 -30.40 0.13
C CYS A 666 19.68 -30.25 0.04
N ILE A 667 18.97 -31.26 0.50
CA ILE A 667 17.52 -31.29 0.61
C ILE A 667 17.13 -30.95 2.05
N ASN A 668 16.29 -29.94 2.23
CA ASN A 668 15.81 -29.53 3.55
C ASN A 668 14.48 -30.18 3.91
N MET A 669 14.53 -31.19 4.76
CA MET A 669 13.39 -31.87 5.36
C MET A 669 13.22 -31.46 6.84
N GLY A 670 13.32 -30.17 7.13
CA GLY A 670 12.98 -29.62 8.45
C GLY A 670 11.47 -29.55 8.65
N PHE A 671 10.99 -29.98 9.81
CA PHE A 671 9.59 -29.96 10.20
C PHE A 671 9.44 -29.31 11.59
N SER A 672 9.16 -28.02 11.61
CA SER A 672 9.05 -27.23 12.83
C SER A 672 8.10 -27.88 13.86
N GLY A 673 8.63 -28.23 15.06
CA GLY A 673 7.89 -28.87 16.14
C GLY A 673 7.55 -30.35 15.91
N GLN A 674 7.96 -30.95 14.77
CA GLN A 674 7.50 -32.24 14.33
C GLN A 674 8.62 -33.27 14.07
N GLY A 675 9.88 -32.89 14.14
CA GLY A 675 11.00 -33.83 13.99
C GLY A 675 11.15 -34.75 15.21
N LYS A 676 10.50 -35.93 15.23
CA LYS A 676 10.36 -36.79 16.41
C LYS A 676 10.63 -38.29 16.12
N LEU A 677 11.51 -38.59 15.17
CA LEU A 677 11.84 -39.98 14.78
C LEU A 677 10.61 -40.80 14.36
N GLN A 678 9.67 -40.20 13.61
CA GLN A 678 8.47 -40.90 13.14
C GLN A 678 8.79 -41.90 12.05
N GLU A 679 8.14 -43.11 12.09
CA GLU A 679 8.28 -44.15 11.08
C GLU A 679 7.90 -43.68 9.68
N SER A 680 6.89 -42.81 9.53
CA SER A 680 6.49 -42.20 8.25
C SER A 680 7.65 -41.48 7.56
N PHE A 681 8.51 -40.78 8.32
CA PHE A 681 9.71 -40.17 7.75
C PHE A 681 10.79 -41.20 7.41
N ALA A 682 10.94 -42.27 8.22
CA ALA A 682 11.86 -43.35 7.92
C ALA A 682 11.50 -44.05 6.60
N HIS A 683 10.22 -44.32 6.37
CA HIS A 683 9.73 -44.87 5.10
C HIS A 683 9.93 -43.92 3.92
N ALA A 684 9.69 -42.60 4.14
CA ALA A 684 9.96 -41.62 3.10
C ALA A 684 11.46 -41.53 2.72
N LEU A 685 12.36 -41.68 3.69
CA LEU A 685 13.80 -41.72 3.44
C LEU A 685 14.19 -43.04 2.76
N ALA A 686 13.57 -44.13 3.07
CA ALA A 686 13.79 -45.44 2.42
C ALA A 686 13.48 -45.41 0.91
N ASP A 687 12.51 -44.55 0.49
CA ASP A 687 12.09 -44.38 -0.91
C ASP A 687 12.96 -43.34 -1.68
N THR A 688 14.00 -42.80 -1.07
CA THR A 688 14.79 -41.70 -1.68
C THR A 688 16.28 -42.03 -1.76
N ASP A 689 16.86 -41.96 -2.96
CA ASP A 689 18.31 -42.05 -3.10
C ASP A 689 19.01 -40.82 -2.47
N ALA A 690 20.05 -41.07 -1.68
CA ALA A 690 20.89 -40.05 -1.09
C ALA A 690 22.33 -40.55 -0.87
N ASP A 691 23.31 -39.65 -0.97
CA ASP A 691 24.70 -39.94 -0.64
C ASP A 691 24.95 -39.96 0.88
N ALA A 692 24.08 -39.31 1.65
CA ALA A 692 24.07 -39.37 3.12
C ALA A 692 22.75 -38.73 3.66
N PHE A 693 22.40 -39.20 4.87
CA PHE A 693 21.30 -38.60 5.65
C PHE A 693 21.86 -37.92 6.90
N VAL A 694 21.42 -36.71 7.17
CA VAL A 694 21.79 -35.91 8.35
C VAL A 694 20.55 -35.61 9.20
N PHE A 695 20.61 -35.92 10.47
CA PHE A 695 19.48 -35.90 11.38
C PHE A 695 19.65 -34.88 12.51
N ASP A 696 18.76 -33.88 12.58
CA ASP A 696 18.51 -33.04 13.76
C ASP A 696 17.15 -33.46 14.37
N GLN A 697 17.05 -34.74 14.79
CA GLN A 697 15.80 -35.37 15.21
C GLN A 697 15.60 -35.43 16.73
N PHE A 698 16.56 -34.90 17.51
CA PHE A 698 16.51 -34.95 18.98
C PHE A 698 15.98 -33.66 19.63
N SER A 699 15.65 -32.68 18.82
CA SER A 699 15.20 -31.37 19.28
C SER A 699 13.74 -31.35 19.78
N ASN A 700 12.85 -32.15 19.19
CA ASN A 700 11.41 -32.13 19.48
C ASN A 700 10.92 -33.28 20.37
N PRO A 701 11.46 -34.49 20.33
CA PRO A 701 11.00 -35.58 21.20
C PRO A 701 11.52 -35.41 22.62
N SER A 702 10.89 -36.11 23.58
CA SER A 702 11.42 -36.32 24.93
C SER A 702 12.51 -37.39 24.92
N ALA A 703 13.32 -37.46 25.97
CA ALA A 703 14.33 -38.51 26.17
C ALA A 703 13.71 -39.93 26.10
N LYS A 704 12.50 -40.10 26.61
CA LYS A 704 11.73 -41.36 26.52
C LYS A 704 11.41 -41.71 25.07
N GLU A 705 10.83 -40.76 24.32
CA GLU A 705 10.47 -40.97 22.89
C GLU A 705 11.72 -41.28 22.04
N ILE A 706 12.88 -40.66 22.35
CA ILE A 706 14.14 -40.97 21.67
C ILE A 706 14.51 -42.45 21.86
N ARG A 707 14.52 -42.96 23.10
CA ARG A 707 14.87 -44.34 23.40
C ARG A 707 13.88 -45.37 22.80
N GLU A 708 12.59 -45.00 22.76
CA GLU A 708 11.54 -45.88 22.23
C GLU A 708 11.55 -45.96 20.68
N ARG A 709 11.93 -44.90 19.97
CA ARG A 709 11.74 -44.80 18.52
C ARG A 709 13.01 -44.97 17.71
N PHE A 710 14.17 -44.66 18.28
CA PHE A 710 15.44 -44.56 17.57
C PHE A 710 15.80 -45.80 16.77
N ASP A 711 15.83 -46.99 17.40
CA ASP A 711 16.27 -48.21 16.74
C ASP A 711 15.34 -48.57 15.57
N LYS A 712 14.03 -48.54 15.77
CA LYS A 712 13.06 -48.82 14.72
C LYS A 712 13.17 -47.83 13.53
N PHE A 713 13.37 -46.54 13.82
CA PHE A 713 13.60 -45.53 12.81
C PHE A 713 14.84 -45.83 11.95
N VAL A 714 15.94 -46.24 12.60
CA VAL A 714 17.19 -46.61 11.91
C VAL A 714 17.02 -47.92 11.12
N ASP A 715 16.34 -48.94 11.67
CA ASP A 715 16.13 -50.22 11.01
C ASP A 715 15.36 -50.04 9.69
N ILE A 716 14.28 -49.27 9.67
CA ILE A 716 13.51 -49.01 8.45
C ILE A 716 14.39 -48.39 7.36
N ILE A 717 15.24 -47.40 7.72
CA ILE A 717 16.13 -46.76 6.76
C ILE A 717 17.17 -47.78 6.26
N ARG A 718 17.72 -48.60 7.16
CA ARG A 718 18.75 -49.60 6.82
C ARG A 718 18.27 -50.69 5.88
N GLU A 719 16.99 -51.02 5.89
CA GLU A 719 16.41 -51.99 4.93
C GLU A 719 16.66 -51.56 3.47
N SER A 720 16.58 -50.28 3.17
CA SER A 720 16.81 -49.77 1.82
C SER A 720 18.22 -49.17 1.61
N HIS A 721 18.84 -48.66 2.66
CA HIS A 721 20.13 -47.98 2.66
C HIS A 721 21.16 -48.63 3.58
N PRO A 722 21.63 -49.88 3.29
CA PRO A 722 22.48 -50.60 4.20
C PRO A 722 23.82 -49.91 4.49
N ASP A 723 24.39 -49.22 3.52
CA ASP A 723 25.73 -48.63 3.58
C ASP A 723 25.75 -47.10 3.59
N THR A 724 24.63 -46.44 3.34
CA THR A 724 24.56 -44.98 3.30
C THR A 724 24.88 -44.36 4.66
N PRO A 725 25.74 -43.33 4.76
CA PRO A 725 26.04 -42.64 6.01
C PRO A 725 24.80 -42.03 6.66
N LEU A 726 24.56 -42.43 7.91
CA LEU A 726 23.52 -41.85 8.78
C LEU A 726 24.23 -40.99 9.85
N ILE A 727 24.04 -39.69 9.81
CA ILE A 727 24.78 -38.71 10.63
C ILE A 727 23.80 -38.05 11.61
N PHE A 728 23.87 -38.34 12.86
CA PHE A 728 23.02 -37.79 13.91
C PHE A 728 23.72 -36.61 14.61
N ILE A 729 23.09 -35.47 14.62
CA ILE A 729 23.53 -34.25 15.30
C ILE A 729 22.83 -34.20 16.65
N GLN A 730 23.59 -34.04 17.74
CA GLN A 730 23.04 -33.78 19.07
C GLN A 730 22.24 -32.48 19.04
N THR A 731 21.09 -32.43 19.74
CA THR A 731 20.34 -31.17 19.84
C THR A 731 21.20 -30.06 20.47
N ILE A 732 21.12 -28.84 19.91
CA ILE A 732 21.92 -27.71 20.38
C ILE A 732 21.63 -27.37 21.83
N ARG A 733 22.61 -26.86 22.56
CA ARG A 733 22.38 -26.29 23.89
C ARG A 733 21.66 -24.96 23.75
N ARG A 734 20.35 -24.98 23.96
CA ARG A 734 19.47 -23.79 23.82
C ARG A 734 19.74 -22.77 24.90
N GLU A 735 19.78 -21.49 24.54
CA GLU A 735 20.08 -20.40 25.48
C GLU A 735 19.00 -20.20 26.55
N ARG A 736 17.74 -20.61 26.28
CA ARG A 736 16.66 -20.62 27.27
C ARG A 736 16.95 -21.47 28.52
N ARG A 737 17.97 -22.32 28.48
CA ARG A 737 18.40 -23.14 29.61
C ARG A 737 19.14 -22.31 30.66
N ASN A 738 19.70 -21.16 30.32
CA ASN A 738 20.65 -20.43 31.15
C ASN A 738 20.12 -20.09 32.55
N PHE A 739 18.83 -19.80 32.71
CA PHE A 739 18.19 -19.44 33.98
C PHE A 739 16.94 -20.21 34.28
N ASN A 740 16.78 -21.39 33.64
CA ASN A 740 15.60 -22.27 33.80
C ASN A 740 16.05 -23.70 34.04
N GLN A 741 16.14 -24.08 35.31
CA GLN A 741 16.64 -25.38 35.76
C GLN A 741 15.82 -26.54 35.14
N ALA A 742 14.48 -26.47 35.18
CA ALA A 742 13.64 -27.52 34.63
C ALA A 742 13.85 -27.71 33.12
N ALA A 743 14.02 -26.59 32.37
CA ALA A 743 14.36 -26.65 30.95
C ALA A 743 15.78 -27.21 30.73
N ASP A 744 16.74 -26.89 31.63
CA ASP A 744 18.10 -27.39 31.52
C ASP A 744 18.14 -28.91 31.71
N GLU A 745 17.50 -29.43 32.77
CA GLU A 745 17.40 -30.87 33.06
C GLU A 745 16.68 -31.61 31.94
N PHE A 746 15.57 -31.08 31.42
CA PHE A 746 14.79 -31.68 30.33
C PHE A 746 15.59 -31.77 29.01
N GLU A 747 16.27 -30.68 28.66
CA GLU A 747 17.08 -30.65 27.43
C GLU A 747 18.38 -31.48 27.57
N ALA A 748 19.00 -31.49 28.73
CA ALA A 748 20.17 -32.34 29.01
C ALA A 748 19.81 -33.85 28.88
N ALA A 749 18.66 -34.26 29.47
CA ALA A 749 18.20 -35.64 29.33
C ALA A 749 17.96 -36.08 27.87
N LYS A 750 17.55 -35.14 26.98
CA LYS A 750 17.46 -35.43 25.53
C LYS A 750 18.82 -35.58 24.86
N GLN A 751 19.78 -34.72 25.25
CA GLN A 751 21.13 -34.81 24.73
C GLN A 751 21.76 -36.17 25.09
N ASP A 752 21.63 -36.58 26.35
CA ASP A 752 22.14 -37.84 26.85
C ASP A 752 21.48 -39.04 26.17
N ALA A 753 20.13 -39.01 26.02
CA ALA A 753 19.41 -40.09 25.35
C ALA A 753 19.80 -40.25 23.87
N GLY A 754 19.94 -39.11 23.15
CA GLY A 754 20.38 -39.13 21.75
C GLY A 754 21.79 -39.66 21.60
N GLU A 755 22.73 -39.23 22.44
CA GLU A 755 24.11 -39.73 22.45
C GLU A 755 24.18 -41.20 22.80
N GLU A 756 23.49 -41.65 23.86
CA GLU A 756 23.41 -43.02 24.30
C GLU A 756 22.97 -43.95 23.13
N MET A 757 21.84 -43.63 22.50
CA MET A 757 21.25 -44.46 21.45
C MET A 757 22.13 -44.53 20.22
N VAL A 758 22.63 -43.40 19.76
CA VAL A 758 23.50 -43.36 18.55
C VAL A 758 24.82 -44.07 18.83
N ARG A 759 25.50 -43.86 19.95
CA ARG A 759 26.75 -44.53 20.27
C ARG A 759 26.58 -46.04 20.47
N ALA A 760 25.44 -46.50 21.02
CA ALA A 760 25.13 -47.90 21.11
C ALA A 760 25.01 -48.56 19.71
N ARG A 761 24.34 -47.84 18.78
CA ARG A 761 24.19 -48.31 17.39
C ARG A 761 25.50 -48.28 16.60
N MET A 762 26.36 -47.30 16.79
CA MET A 762 27.69 -47.21 16.18
C MET A 762 28.59 -48.41 16.47
N LYS A 763 28.40 -49.16 17.57
CA LYS A 763 29.15 -50.37 17.88
C LYS A 763 28.84 -51.48 16.88
N LYS A 764 27.62 -51.50 16.32
CA LYS A 764 27.10 -52.51 15.40
C LYS A 764 27.10 -52.07 13.96
N ASP A 765 27.02 -50.75 13.70
CA ASP A 765 26.92 -50.15 12.37
C ASP A 765 28.02 -49.09 12.19
N LYS A 766 28.95 -49.36 11.25
CA LYS A 766 30.10 -48.47 11.00
C LYS A 766 29.79 -47.25 10.14
N ASN A 767 28.59 -47.20 9.55
CA ASN A 767 28.12 -46.13 8.73
C ASN A 767 27.12 -45.22 9.48
N ILE A 768 27.12 -45.26 10.82
CA ILE A 768 26.43 -44.34 11.69
C ILE A 768 27.45 -43.43 12.40
N TRP A 769 27.11 -42.13 12.48
CA TRP A 769 27.98 -41.12 13.03
C TRP A 769 27.22 -40.26 14.04
N PHE A 770 27.89 -39.86 15.09
CA PHE A 770 27.38 -38.89 16.07
C PHE A 770 28.21 -37.60 16.01
N ILE A 771 27.55 -36.47 15.98
CA ILE A 771 28.16 -35.15 16.07
C ILE A 771 27.64 -34.48 17.32
N ASP A 772 28.52 -34.22 18.29
CA ASP A 772 28.19 -33.39 19.44
C ASP A 772 27.93 -31.96 19.05
N SER A 773 27.10 -31.25 19.80
CA SER A 773 26.70 -29.85 19.55
C SER A 773 27.44 -28.85 20.45
N GLU A 774 28.54 -29.24 21.06
CA GLU A 774 29.30 -28.38 21.96
C GLU A 774 29.78 -27.12 21.22
N GLY A 775 29.51 -25.95 21.82
CA GLY A 775 29.89 -24.66 21.27
C GLY A 775 29.20 -24.23 20.00
N PHE A 776 28.12 -24.90 19.55
CA PHE A 776 27.41 -24.57 18.30
C PHE A 776 26.82 -23.17 18.29
N LEU A 777 26.37 -22.64 19.44
CA LEU A 777 25.82 -21.26 19.54
C LEU A 777 26.84 -20.23 20.06
N GLY A 778 28.06 -20.68 20.47
CA GLY A 778 29.00 -19.84 21.20
C GLY A 778 28.64 -19.78 22.67
N ASN A 779 29.36 -18.90 23.43
CA ASN A 779 29.24 -18.81 24.90
C ASN A 779 28.71 -17.43 25.36
N ASP A 780 28.33 -16.56 24.47
CA ASP A 780 27.91 -15.17 24.72
C ASP A 780 26.38 -14.98 24.80
N SER A 781 25.63 -16.06 24.57
CA SER A 781 24.15 -16.04 24.58
C SER A 781 23.54 -15.09 23.54
N LEU A 782 24.19 -14.93 22.38
CA LEU A 782 23.72 -14.09 21.25
C LEU A 782 23.32 -14.91 20.01
N GLY A 783 23.22 -16.22 20.14
CA GLY A 783 23.01 -17.12 19.01
C GLY A 783 21.54 -17.32 18.61
N THR A 784 20.57 -16.98 19.47
CA THR A 784 19.15 -17.30 19.25
C THR A 784 18.26 -16.05 19.29
N ALA A 785 17.10 -16.12 18.61
CA ALA A 785 16.09 -15.06 18.61
C ALA A 785 15.14 -15.11 19.82
N ASP A 786 14.91 -16.30 20.38
CA ASP A 786 13.92 -16.57 21.42
C ASP A 786 14.40 -17.57 22.49
N GLY A 787 15.71 -17.70 22.62
CA GLY A 787 16.35 -18.68 23.51
C GLY A 787 16.37 -20.11 22.95
N THR A 788 15.75 -20.37 21.78
CA THR A 788 15.58 -21.69 21.16
C THR A 788 16.08 -21.75 19.73
N HIS A 789 15.70 -20.78 18.89
CA HIS A 789 15.91 -20.82 17.45
C HIS A 789 17.09 -19.92 17.05
N PRO A 790 18.10 -20.48 16.38
CA PRO A 790 19.26 -19.74 15.95
C PRO A 790 18.93 -18.60 14.98
N THR A 791 19.49 -17.43 15.21
CA THR A 791 19.54 -16.33 14.25
C THR A 791 20.58 -16.62 13.16
N ASP A 792 20.73 -15.71 12.17
CA ASP A 792 21.81 -15.82 11.16
C ASP A 792 23.20 -15.94 11.79
N VAL A 793 23.43 -15.29 12.94
CA VAL A 793 24.66 -15.42 13.73
C VAL A 793 24.78 -16.82 14.31
N GLY A 794 23.70 -17.33 14.94
CA GLY A 794 23.66 -18.68 15.46
C GLY A 794 23.89 -19.74 14.37
N PHE A 795 23.24 -19.59 13.21
CA PHE A 795 23.48 -20.48 12.06
C PHE A 795 24.91 -20.43 11.54
N SER A 796 25.55 -19.24 11.53
CA SER A 796 26.97 -19.12 11.17
C SER A 796 27.87 -19.92 12.11
N ARG A 797 27.66 -19.79 13.42
CA ARG A 797 28.43 -20.51 14.45
C ARG A 797 28.20 -22.02 14.37
N ILE A 798 26.95 -22.46 14.14
CA ILE A 798 26.65 -23.87 13.90
C ILE A 798 27.47 -24.37 12.70
N LEU A 799 27.48 -23.65 11.59
CA LEU A 799 28.21 -24.04 10.39
C LEU A 799 29.73 -24.06 10.60
N ASP A 800 30.29 -23.12 11.33
CA ASP A 800 31.72 -23.08 11.66
C ASP A 800 32.19 -24.35 12.37
N LYS A 801 31.33 -24.98 13.19
CA LYS A 801 31.61 -26.21 13.90
C LYS A 801 31.16 -27.48 13.17
N LEU A 802 30.03 -27.43 12.50
CA LEU A 802 29.40 -28.57 11.84
C LEU A 802 30.08 -28.90 10.51
N THR A 803 30.42 -27.89 9.68
CA THR A 803 30.99 -28.09 8.34
C THR A 803 32.26 -28.94 8.35
N PRO A 804 33.28 -28.68 9.19
CA PRO A 804 34.47 -29.51 9.21
C PRO A 804 34.18 -30.98 9.59
N LYS A 805 33.23 -31.19 10.54
CA LYS A 805 32.85 -32.54 10.98
C LYS A 805 32.11 -33.31 9.87
N LEU A 806 31.14 -32.65 9.22
CA LEU A 806 30.39 -33.24 8.10
C LEU A 806 31.31 -33.53 6.90
N ASN A 807 32.16 -32.59 6.50
CA ASN A 807 33.07 -32.77 5.37
C ASN A 807 34.05 -33.90 5.62
N LYS A 808 34.51 -34.12 6.86
CA LYS A 808 35.36 -35.27 7.21
C LYS A 808 34.62 -36.60 7.05
N ILE A 809 33.36 -36.69 7.50
CA ILE A 809 32.54 -37.92 7.36
C ILE A 809 32.24 -38.20 5.89
N LEU A 810 31.89 -37.14 5.14
CA LEU A 810 31.59 -37.22 3.71
C LEU A 810 32.83 -37.40 2.84
N LYS A 811 34.03 -37.51 3.44
CA LYS A 811 35.34 -37.66 2.75
C LYS A 811 35.62 -36.55 1.72
N ARG A 812 35.47 -35.32 2.15
CA ARG A 812 35.75 -34.11 1.38
C ARG A 812 36.99 -33.40 1.88
#